data_06a0b8431eab3faf228a311d23332290
#
_entry.id   06a0b8431eab3faf228a311d23332290
#
_cell.length_a   1.000
_cell.length_b   1.000
_cell.length_c   1.000
_cell.angle_alpha   90.00
_cell.angle_beta   90.00
_cell.angle_gamma   90.00
#
_symmetry.space_group_name_H-M   'P 1'
#
loop_
_entity.id
_entity.type
_entity.pdbx_description
1 polymer ?
#
loop_
_entity_poly.entity_id
_entity_poly.type
_entity_poly.pdbx_seq_one_letter_code
_entity_poly.pdbx_strand_id
1 'polypeptide(L)'
;LSFDSLNLQASNADSIKLIHLSSNEFDGTILGKFSILDLPASIVSFLANYYPAYIRPPKTVPNNQQFSFVINTRNNFEPYIKLLLPGSGGFNDVVISGSVDTRMKKIRMDARVPYGSINGISFSGFDLLGNGNKDTLTALASINSIQLNDSIHLPNTRLKVTSHNDHSVVSIRTSADITLNDADVQADVYTLTDGVRVQFRPSSFVLNEKKWNIEKDGTFSIQNKEVTAKQIRFTQGFQEISIQTDEKDGHTNNLAVQLNNVVLGDLSSLFFQDPRIEGITSGQIYLNDFFNRFNATAQLTAEQFRLNDDSVGQVNINAAYDQKSGQLPFSVSSPNPDYRFSATGSYNLKDTTGNALYTDLDVSDAKIDFLRYFLSDLFSDMRGKAQGKLTIKGDATSPDLLGEIRLLNAGLKVNFTQVYYTIDTATITFTEEGIDFHRFTIYDKFKQPGVVSGKLLEKGFSNLVFDLEVATNKMLLLDTKATDNSIFYGKAIGKATLKLKGPESKCLLSLVAESNDSSHIYIPNSVSRESGTADFIVFREYGTELVPEKPRSNFNLTMDLDITATNQVNIDVILDDVTGDVIKAVGNGKLKIRTGYNEPLTIRGRYNIDRGNYDFNFQSIVKKPFVLMPNAGNFIEWTGDPYKADLQIDAQYLAERVSLNDLVSSLNMSGTVKGYRGDVYVIAMLRNQLNAPDIRFKIDFPQGSPVKTDNEFNAFLKRLENDQNEILKQVAFLIALNSFAPADVNTSGANPYSITSLVGNTISQAVTREVNKILSNFLYSVFKDKSLRLDMGSSLYSSSSLASPGGGAVADNNRLDRTRVDLRLAYAFNNDNIIVTVGSDIDINLGSSASVQSSNTQWLPNLNIEFVLSKDRKLRLIIFNKYTLDVSFGRRNRQGISISYRRDFDKLIADKPREIQLPLPAESDK
;
A
#
# COMPACT_ATOMS: atom_id res chain seq x y z
N LEU A 1 26.38 3.76 -44.72
CA LEU A 1 27.40 2.96 -44.07
C LEU A 1 28.69 3.01 -44.80
N SER A 2 29.77 3.34 -44.16
CA SER A 2 31.15 3.37 -44.71
C SER A 2 32.08 2.80 -43.63
N PHE A 3 33.07 2.06 -44.04
CA PHE A 3 34.16 1.64 -43.15
C PHE A 3 35.22 2.75 -43.08
N ASP A 4 35.68 3.08 -41.90
CA ASP A 4 36.76 4.03 -41.70
C ASP A 4 38.07 3.49 -42.23
N SER A 5 38.26 2.18 -42.04
CA SER A 5 39.41 1.44 -42.60
C SER A 5 38.99 -0.01 -42.89
N LEU A 6 39.45 -0.55 -43.99
CA LEU A 6 39.32 -1.97 -44.32
C LEU A 6 40.67 -2.48 -44.77
N ASN A 7 41.28 -3.39 -44.03
CA ASN A 7 42.57 -3.93 -44.31
C ASN A 7 42.46 -5.45 -44.57
N LEU A 8 42.94 -5.90 -45.75
CA LEU A 8 43.05 -7.30 -46.14
C LEU A 8 44.50 -7.72 -46.24
N GLN A 9 44.90 -8.66 -45.43
CA GLN A 9 46.20 -9.28 -45.44
C GLN A 9 46.05 -10.74 -45.87
N ALA A 10 46.84 -11.15 -46.85
CA ALA A 10 46.88 -12.52 -47.30
C ALA A 10 48.34 -12.97 -47.39
N SER A 11 48.66 -14.11 -46.81
CA SER A 11 49.98 -14.74 -46.89
C SER A 11 49.86 -16.24 -47.16
N ASN A 12 50.91 -16.84 -47.79
CA ASN A 12 50.94 -18.25 -48.07
C ASN A 12 52.35 -18.74 -47.77
N ALA A 13 52.51 -19.67 -46.83
CA ALA A 13 53.77 -20.32 -46.48
C ALA A 13 53.56 -21.85 -46.42
N ASP A 14 54.37 -22.62 -47.21
CA ASP A 14 54.31 -24.08 -47.17
C ASP A 14 52.95 -24.73 -47.27
N SER A 15 52.08 -24.27 -48.14
CA SER A 15 50.68 -24.70 -48.31
C SER A 15 49.75 -24.25 -47.23
N ILE A 16 50.16 -23.50 -46.20
CA ILE A 16 49.31 -22.88 -45.20
C ILE A 16 48.98 -21.44 -45.62
N LYS A 17 47.76 -21.15 -45.77
CA LYS A 17 47.23 -19.80 -46.11
C LYS A 17 46.70 -19.10 -44.90
N LEU A 18 47.00 -17.83 -44.77
CA LEU A 18 46.40 -16.92 -43.83
C LEU A 18 45.65 -15.83 -44.60
N ILE A 19 44.41 -15.63 -44.30
CA ILE A 19 43.64 -14.44 -44.72
C ILE A 19 43.19 -13.74 -43.46
N HIS A 20 43.53 -12.47 -43.32
CA HIS A 20 43.06 -11.63 -42.23
C HIS A 20 42.42 -10.39 -42.82
N LEU A 21 41.13 -10.19 -42.45
CA LEU A 21 40.34 -9.04 -42.82
C LEU A 21 39.98 -8.27 -41.56
N SER A 22 40.39 -7.01 -41.51
CA SER A 22 40.12 -6.18 -40.31
C SER A 22 39.56 -4.81 -40.65
N SER A 23 38.64 -4.34 -39.81
CA SER A 23 38.12 -2.99 -39.83
C SER A 23 37.90 -2.47 -38.39
N ASN A 24 37.37 -1.25 -38.26
CA ASN A 24 37.01 -0.73 -36.94
C ASN A 24 35.78 -1.45 -36.36
N GLU A 25 34.98 -2.13 -37.20
CA GLU A 25 33.73 -2.73 -36.83
C GLU A 25 33.82 -4.25 -36.67
N PHE A 26 34.76 -4.87 -37.36
CA PHE A 26 34.97 -6.33 -37.26
C PHE A 26 36.37 -6.72 -37.65
N ASP A 27 36.79 -7.94 -37.25
CA ASP A 27 37.92 -8.62 -37.77
C ASP A 27 37.62 -10.10 -38.01
N GLY A 28 38.24 -10.65 -39.03
CA GLY A 28 38.11 -12.04 -39.39
C GLY A 28 39.43 -12.64 -39.86
N THR A 29 39.71 -13.84 -39.37
CA THR A 29 40.93 -14.55 -39.74
C THR A 29 40.60 -15.98 -40.19
N ILE A 30 41.12 -16.40 -41.30
CA ILE A 30 41.08 -17.81 -41.76
C ILE A 30 42.50 -18.29 -41.94
N LEU A 31 42.83 -19.41 -41.31
CA LEU A 31 44.16 -20.03 -41.33
C LEU A 31 44.04 -21.53 -41.65
N GLY A 32 44.86 -22.01 -42.58
CA GLY A 32 44.94 -23.43 -42.90
C GLY A 32 45.27 -23.75 -44.35
N LYS A 33 44.99 -24.99 -44.75
CA LYS A 33 45.08 -25.43 -46.14
C LYS A 33 43.71 -25.35 -46.79
N PHE A 34 43.49 -24.37 -47.64
CA PHE A 34 42.19 -24.15 -48.28
C PHE A 34 42.31 -23.45 -49.63
N SER A 35 41.30 -23.63 -50.44
CA SER A 35 41.04 -22.83 -51.64
C SER A 35 39.90 -21.87 -51.32
N ILE A 36 40.10 -20.58 -51.56
CA ILE A 36 39.10 -19.54 -51.25
C ILE A 36 37.77 -19.81 -51.95
N LEU A 37 37.82 -20.25 -53.22
CA LEU A 37 36.66 -20.53 -54.03
C LEU A 37 35.88 -21.77 -53.53
N ASP A 38 36.55 -22.65 -52.83
CA ASP A 38 35.95 -23.89 -52.31
C ASP A 38 35.47 -23.78 -50.87
N LEU A 39 35.69 -22.66 -50.16
CA LEU A 39 35.23 -22.47 -48.79
C LEU A 39 33.71 -22.62 -48.64
N PRO A 40 32.84 -21.97 -49.46
CA PRO A 40 31.42 -22.17 -49.37
C PRO A 40 30.97 -23.59 -49.64
N ALA A 41 31.54 -24.25 -50.65
CA ALA A 41 31.25 -25.64 -50.99
C ALA A 41 31.64 -26.60 -49.89
N SER A 42 32.74 -26.33 -49.16
CA SER A 42 33.16 -27.11 -48.01
C SER A 42 32.12 -27.12 -46.88
N ILE A 43 31.59 -25.95 -46.53
CA ILE A 43 30.55 -25.85 -45.50
C ILE A 43 29.23 -26.48 -45.98
N VAL A 44 28.83 -26.19 -47.23
CA VAL A 44 27.60 -26.76 -47.82
C VAL A 44 27.65 -28.27 -47.86
N SER A 45 28.85 -28.87 -48.12
CA SER A 45 29.02 -30.31 -48.16
C SER A 45 28.74 -30.98 -46.81
N PHE A 46 29.11 -30.36 -45.72
CA PHE A 46 28.78 -30.83 -44.37
C PHE A 46 27.27 -30.72 -44.10
N LEU A 47 26.69 -29.56 -44.34
CA LEU A 47 25.29 -29.32 -44.09
C LEU A 47 24.38 -30.24 -44.92
N ALA A 48 24.78 -30.52 -46.15
CA ALA A 48 24.09 -31.48 -47.02
C ALA A 48 24.12 -32.92 -46.51
N ASN A 49 25.12 -33.34 -45.69
CA ASN A 49 25.11 -34.66 -45.06
C ASN A 49 24.04 -34.76 -43.96
N TYR A 50 23.73 -33.69 -43.29
CA TYR A 50 22.78 -33.70 -42.19
C TYR A 50 21.37 -33.38 -42.67
N TYR A 51 21.23 -32.56 -43.74
CA TYR A 51 19.98 -32.08 -44.27
C TYR A 51 19.91 -32.24 -45.81
N PRO A 52 20.06 -33.49 -46.33
CA PRO A 52 20.14 -33.73 -47.80
C PRO A 52 18.82 -33.36 -48.51
N ALA A 53 17.66 -33.45 -47.87
CA ALA A 53 16.37 -33.02 -48.45
C ALA A 53 16.32 -31.52 -48.72
N TYR A 54 16.97 -30.71 -47.89
CA TYR A 54 16.90 -29.25 -47.96
C TYR A 54 18.11 -28.60 -48.65
N ILE A 55 19.30 -29.15 -48.38
CA ILE A 55 20.59 -28.64 -48.85
C ILE A 55 21.17 -29.58 -49.91
N ARG A 56 21.19 -29.15 -51.14
CA ARG A 56 21.77 -29.92 -52.24
C ARG A 56 23.32 -29.97 -52.11
N PRO A 57 23.94 -31.13 -52.17
CA PRO A 57 25.40 -31.23 -52.11
C PRO A 57 26.05 -30.48 -53.30
N PRO A 58 27.21 -29.90 -53.12
CA PRO A 58 27.92 -29.22 -54.20
C PRO A 58 28.34 -30.24 -55.26
N LYS A 59 28.42 -29.80 -56.54
CA LYS A 59 28.77 -30.68 -57.71
C LYS A 59 30.14 -31.36 -57.53
N THR A 60 31.03 -30.70 -56.87
CA THR A 60 32.38 -31.17 -56.48
C THR A 60 32.58 -30.98 -55.00
N VAL A 61 32.81 -32.06 -54.26
CA VAL A 61 33.11 -32.02 -52.84
C VAL A 61 34.60 -31.75 -52.65
N PRO A 62 35.00 -30.61 -52.04
CA PRO A 62 36.38 -30.30 -51.79
C PRO A 62 37.01 -31.26 -50.78
N ASN A 63 38.01 -32.02 -51.18
CA ASN A 63 38.60 -33.09 -50.37
C ASN A 63 39.81 -32.68 -49.54
N ASN A 64 40.37 -31.49 -49.73
CA ASN A 64 41.65 -31.05 -49.14
C ASN A 64 41.52 -29.73 -48.41
N GLN A 65 40.35 -29.45 -47.85
CA GLN A 65 40.17 -28.25 -47.08
C GLN A 65 40.35 -28.56 -45.58
N GLN A 66 41.31 -27.87 -44.96
CA GLN A 66 41.57 -27.96 -43.52
C GLN A 66 41.91 -26.56 -43.02
N PHE A 67 40.96 -25.91 -42.41
CA PHE A 67 41.12 -24.55 -41.95
C PHE A 67 40.38 -24.30 -40.65
N SER A 68 40.85 -23.29 -39.91
CA SER A 68 40.18 -22.66 -38.80
C SER A 68 39.83 -21.22 -39.13
N PHE A 69 38.81 -20.72 -38.53
CA PHE A 69 38.42 -19.34 -38.70
C PHE A 69 38.01 -18.73 -37.37
N VAL A 70 38.18 -17.41 -37.23
CA VAL A 70 37.68 -16.59 -36.12
C VAL A 70 37.14 -15.32 -36.72
N ILE A 71 35.97 -14.92 -36.29
CA ILE A 71 35.32 -13.68 -36.69
C ILE A 71 34.89 -12.97 -35.40
N ASN A 72 35.29 -11.72 -35.23
CA ASN A 72 34.95 -10.89 -34.10
C ASN A 72 34.26 -9.63 -34.61
N THR A 73 33.12 -9.28 -34.04
CA THR A 73 32.48 -7.99 -34.24
C THR A 73 32.82 -7.05 -33.07
N ARG A 74 32.73 -5.76 -33.29
CA ARG A 74 33.06 -4.73 -32.29
C ARG A 74 31.82 -3.88 -31.95
N ASN A 75 32.00 -2.94 -31.05
CA ASN A 75 30.90 -2.14 -30.49
C ASN A 75 30.01 -1.38 -31.50
N ASN A 76 30.45 -1.18 -32.72
CA ASN A 76 29.73 -0.44 -33.75
C ASN A 76 29.22 -1.31 -34.90
N PHE A 77 29.06 -2.62 -34.70
CA PHE A 77 28.66 -3.56 -35.76
C PHE A 77 27.14 -3.54 -36.04
N GLU A 78 26.31 -3.13 -35.11
CA GLU A 78 24.84 -3.17 -35.22
C GLU A 78 24.29 -2.54 -36.53
N PRO A 79 24.74 -1.38 -37.05
CA PRO A 79 24.23 -0.83 -38.30
C PRO A 79 24.44 -1.74 -39.51
N TYR A 80 25.50 -2.55 -39.47
CA TYR A 80 25.85 -3.46 -40.57
C TYR A 80 25.01 -4.72 -40.52
N ILE A 81 24.75 -5.27 -39.32
CA ILE A 81 23.88 -6.44 -39.21
C ILE A 81 22.44 -6.10 -39.59
N LYS A 82 21.96 -4.89 -39.29
CA LYS A 82 20.63 -4.42 -39.72
C LYS A 82 20.46 -4.37 -41.23
N LEU A 83 21.55 -4.11 -41.98
CA LEU A 83 21.54 -4.15 -43.43
C LEU A 83 21.48 -5.58 -43.97
N LEU A 84 22.15 -6.53 -43.31
CA LEU A 84 22.18 -7.93 -43.69
C LEU A 84 20.92 -8.69 -43.27
N LEU A 85 20.39 -8.35 -42.09
CA LEU A 85 19.21 -8.94 -41.46
C LEU A 85 18.26 -7.83 -40.97
N PRO A 86 17.36 -7.38 -41.83
CA PRO A 86 16.35 -6.37 -41.43
C PRO A 86 15.54 -6.85 -40.21
N GLY A 87 15.34 -5.99 -39.22
CA GLY A 87 14.67 -6.30 -37.96
C GLY A 87 15.58 -6.84 -36.87
N SER A 88 16.91 -6.96 -37.12
CA SER A 88 17.89 -7.30 -36.10
C SER A 88 18.46 -6.08 -35.39
N GLY A 89 18.97 -6.25 -34.17
CA GLY A 89 19.66 -5.24 -33.38
C GLY A 89 20.70 -5.89 -32.46
N GLY A 90 21.66 -5.10 -31.96
CA GLY A 90 22.76 -5.59 -31.18
C GLY A 90 23.82 -6.29 -32.02
N PHE A 91 24.24 -7.47 -31.65
CA PHE A 91 25.32 -8.26 -32.27
C PHE A 91 26.69 -7.56 -32.26
N ASN A 92 26.94 -6.73 -31.28
CA ASN A 92 28.23 -6.15 -30.98
C ASN A 92 29.03 -7.17 -30.12
N ASP A 93 30.35 -7.15 -30.25
CA ASP A 93 31.28 -8.01 -29.52
C ASP A 93 31.01 -9.52 -29.69
N VAL A 94 30.48 -9.91 -30.85
CA VAL A 94 30.24 -11.31 -31.20
C VAL A 94 31.57 -11.96 -31.54
N VAL A 95 31.78 -13.17 -31.05
CA VAL A 95 32.91 -14.01 -31.38
C VAL A 95 32.37 -15.30 -32.01
N ILE A 96 32.76 -15.55 -33.27
CA ILE A 96 32.48 -16.84 -33.94
C ILE A 96 33.81 -17.46 -34.35
N SER A 97 34.04 -18.66 -33.90
CA SER A 97 35.21 -19.42 -34.28
C SER A 97 34.85 -20.83 -34.72
N GLY A 98 35.72 -21.44 -35.51
CA GLY A 98 35.43 -22.79 -35.93
C GLY A 98 36.57 -23.43 -36.69
N SER A 99 36.40 -24.68 -37.06
CA SER A 99 37.32 -25.44 -37.88
C SER A 99 36.57 -26.39 -38.81
N VAL A 100 37.09 -26.55 -39.99
CA VAL A 100 36.54 -27.47 -41.01
C VAL A 100 37.69 -28.34 -41.49
N ASP A 101 37.51 -29.65 -41.47
CA ASP A 101 38.38 -30.65 -42.05
C ASP A 101 37.56 -31.57 -42.96
N THR A 102 37.63 -31.35 -44.27
CA THR A 102 36.87 -32.13 -45.23
C THR A 102 37.41 -33.54 -45.40
N ARG A 103 38.69 -33.76 -45.08
CA ARG A 103 39.34 -35.09 -45.19
C ARG A 103 38.88 -36.00 -44.05
N MET A 104 38.91 -35.45 -42.80
CA MET A 104 38.42 -36.19 -41.62
C MET A 104 36.90 -36.08 -41.46
N LYS A 105 36.23 -35.35 -42.34
CA LYS A 105 34.77 -35.06 -42.25
C LYS A 105 34.37 -34.54 -40.86
N LYS A 106 35.10 -33.52 -40.37
CA LYS A 106 34.86 -32.88 -39.09
C LYS A 106 34.59 -31.38 -39.27
N ILE A 107 33.57 -30.89 -38.61
CA ILE A 107 33.27 -29.45 -38.49
C ILE A 107 33.05 -29.11 -37.02
N ARG A 108 33.65 -28.01 -36.58
CA ARG A 108 33.36 -27.42 -35.27
C ARG A 108 33.09 -25.95 -35.44
N MET A 109 32.13 -25.46 -34.65
CA MET A 109 31.78 -24.05 -34.59
C MET A 109 31.45 -23.70 -33.16
N ASP A 110 32.06 -22.62 -32.70
CA ASP A 110 31.81 -22.00 -31.41
C ASP A 110 31.36 -20.55 -31.68
N ALA A 111 30.23 -20.12 -31.13
CA ALA A 111 29.78 -18.74 -31.27
C ALA A 111 29.33 -18.19 -29.92
N ARG A 112 29.70 -16.95 -29.63
CA ARG A 112 29.27 -16.19 -28.47
C ARG A 112 28.71 -14.87 -28.91
N VAL A 113 27.44 -14.60 -28.52
CA VAL A 113 26.75 -13.36 -28.78
C VAL A 113 26.31 -12.76 -27.43
N PRO A 114 26.95 -11.68 -26.95
CA PRO A 114 26.59 -11.07 -25.67
C PRO A 114 25.14 -10.58 -25.61
N TYR A 115 24.68 -9.91 -26.69
CA TYR A 115 23.33 -9.42 -26.85
C TYR A 115 22.92 -9.37 -28.33
N GLY A 116 21.71 -9.74 -28.62
CA GLY A 116 21.10 -9.64 -29.94
C GLY A 116 19.58 -9.54 -29.84
N SER A 117 18.99 -8.99 -30.90
CA SER A 117 17.54 -8.99 -31.10
C SER A 117 17.19 -9.29 -32.54
N ILE A 118 16.09 -9.98 -32.77
CA ILE A 118 15.55 -10.31 -34.09
C ILE A 118 14.02 -10.20 -34.04
N ASN A 119 13.45 -9.33 -34.87
CA ASN A 119 12.02 -9.12 -34.99
C ASN A 119 11.31 -8.88 -33.62
N GLY A 120 11.90 -8.05 -32.76
CA GLY A 120 11.36 -7.73 -31.43
C GLY A 120 11.70 -8.74 -30.33
N ILE A 121 12.19 -9.94 -30.66
CA ILE A 121 12.68 -10.91 -29.69
C ILE A 121 14.11 -10.57 -29.33
N SER A 122 14.40 -10.29 -28.08
CA SER A 122 15.78 -10.02 -27.61
C SER A 122 16.33 -11.17 -26.80
N PHE A 123 17.65 -11.34 -26.85
CA PHE A 123 18.36 -12.34 -26.06
C PHE A 123 19.73 -11.85 -25.61
N SER A 124 20.18 -12.40 -24.49
CA SER A 124 21.50 -12.11 -23.94
C SER A 124 22.25 -13.37 -23.55
N GLY A 125 23.58 -13.31 -23.64
CA GLY A 125 24.47 -14.42 -23.24
C GLY A 125 24.25 -15.69 -24.05
N PHE A 126 24.15 -15.57 -25.39
CA PHE A 126 24.07 -16.73 -26.28
C PHE A 126 25.44 -17.32 -26.52
N ASP A 127 25.63 -18.58 -26.13
CA ASP A 127 26.82 -19.41 -26.43
C ASP A 127 26.37 -20.65 -27.22
N LEU A 128 26.98 -20.91 -28.38
CA LEU A 128 26.71 -22.03 -29.22
C LEU A 128 27.99 -22.89 -29.37
N LEU A 129 27.86 -24.19 -29.19
CA LEU A 129 28.87 -25.18 -29.49
C LEU A 129 28.32 -26.19 -30.52
N GLY A 130 28.84 -26.14 -31.73
CA GLY A 130 28.48 -27.02 -32.80
C GLY A 130 29.62 -28.01 -33.09
N ASN A 131 29.30 -29.29 -33.10
CA ASN A 131 30.26 -30.36 -33.49
C ASN A 131 29.59 -31.27 -34.50
N GLY A 132 30.23 -31.42 -35.65
CA GLY A 132 29.75 -32.32 -36.68
C GLY A 132 30.82 -33.33 -37.11
N ASN A 133 30.40 -34.53 -37.44
CA ASN A 133 31.23 -35.54 -38.03
C ASN A 133 30.57 -36.06 -39.35
N LYS A 134 31.03 -37.18 -39.87
CA LYS A 134 30.46 -37.73 -41.10
C LYS A 134 28.93 -37.99 -41.04
N ASP A 135 28.45 -38.38 -39.89
CA ASP A 135 27.07 -38.92 -39.74
C ASP A 135 26.16 -37.99 -38.93
N THR A 136 26.68 -37.31 -37.94
CA THR A 136 25.91 -36.55 -36.97
C THR A 136 26.42 -35.11 -36.76
N LEU A 137 25.49 -34.18 -36.64
CA LEU A 137 25.72 -32.83 -36.17
C LEU A 137 25.08 -32.66 -34.82
N THR A 138 25.84 -32.23 -33.83
CA THR A 138 25.28 -31.82 -32.51
C THR A 138 25.55 -30.34 -32.30
N ALA A 139 24.47 -29.58 -32.03
CA ALA A 139 24.52 -28.20 -31.63
C ALA A 139 23.99 -28.07 -30.21
N LEU A 140 24.76 -27.43 -29.34
CA LEU A 140 24.38 -27.08 -27.98
C LEU A 140 24.41 -25.56 -27.88
N ALA A 141 23.26 -24.96 -27.61
CA ALA A 141 23.20 -23.53 -27.32
C ALA A 141 22.74 -23.31 -25.89
N SER A 142 23.35 -22.35 -25.21
CA SER A 142 22.91 -21.82 -23.93
C SER A 142 22.65 -20.32 -24.08
N ILE A 143 21.58 -19.85 -23.49
CA ILE A 143 21.11 -18.46 -23.59
C ILE A 143 20.74 -18.04 -22.18
N ASN A 144 21.36 -16.98 -21.67
CA ASN A 144 21.08 -16.53 -20.30
C ASN A 144 19.65 -15.99 -20.17
N SER A 145 19.18 -15.29 -21.19
CA SER A 145 17.87 -14.67 -21.16
C SER A 145 17.32 -14.51 -22.58
N ILE A 146 16.06 -14.89 -22.80
CA ILE A 146 15.29 -14.59 -24.01
C ILE A 146 14.05 -13.83 -23.57
N GLN A 147 13.82 -12.66 -24.16
CA GLN A 147 12.61 -11.86 -23.97
C GLN A 147 11.78 -11.90 -25.25
N LEU A 148 10.63 -12.56 -25.20
CA LEU A 148 9.70 -12.69 -26.33
C LEU A 148 8.78 -11.48 -26.46
N ASN A 149 8.35 -10.93 -25.33
CA ASN A 149 7.59 -9.70 -25.17
C ASN A 149 7.76 -9.17 -23.73
N ASP A 150 7.01 -8.14 -23.33
CA ASP A 150 7.09 -7.55 -21.99
C ASP A 150 6.69 -8.52 -20.86
N SER A 151 5.92 -9.56 -21.18
CA SER A 151 5.38 -10.53 -20.19
C SER A 151 6.06 -11.89 -20.22
N ILE A 152 6.70 -12.28 -21.32
CA ILE A 152 7.29 -13.61 -21.48
C ILE A 152 8.81 -13.52 -21.53
N HIS A 153 9.42 -14.03 -20.47
CA HIS A 153 10.85 -14.08 -20.30
C HIS A 153 11.30 -15.53 -20.02
N LEU A 154 12.24 -16.03 -20.83
CA LEU A 154 12.77 -17.37 -20.72
C LEU A 154 14.25 -17.31 -20.26
N PRO A 155 14.52 -17.49 -18.96
CA PRO A 155 15.88 -17.46 -18.44
C PRO A 155 16.58 -18.80 -18.60
N ASN A 156 17.90 -18.77 -18.64
CA ASN A 156 18.78 -19.97 -18.65
C ASN A 156 18.34 -21.05 -19.64
N THR A 157 17.99 -20.66 -20.85
CA THR A 157 17.50 -21.54 -21.88
C THR A 157 18.66 -22.37 -22.46
N ARG A 158 18.48 -23.69 -22.55
CA ARG A 158 19.39 -24.62 -23.18
C ARG A 158 18.70 -25.31 -24.35
N LEU A 159 19.30 -25.21 -25.53
CA LEU A 159 18.84 -25.88 -26.75
C LEU A 159 19.88 -26.92 -27.14
N LYS A 160 19.44 -28.16 -27.33
CA LYS A 160 20.23 -29.23 -27.89
C LYS A 160 19.57 -29.72 -29.16
N VAL A 161 20.33 -29.75 -30.24
CA VAL A 161 19.92 -30.32 -31.53
C VAL A 161 20.90 -31.40 -31.92
N THR A 162 20.43 -32.58 -32.26
CA THR A 162 21.25 -33.65 -32.81
C THR A 162 20.61 -34.11 -34.12
N SER A 163 21.34 -33.89 -35.23
CA SER A 163 20.81 -34.09 -36.58
C SER A 163 21.58 -35.17 -37.32
N HIS A 164 20.87 -36.02 -38.06
CA HIS A 164 21.34 -37.07 -38.90
C HIS A 164 20.36 -37.33 -40.05
N ASN A 165 20.80 -37.12 -41.29
CA ASN A 165 20.02 -37.47 -42.48
C ASN A 165 18.55 -37.02 -42.43
N ASP A 166 18.35 -35.68 -42.40
CA ASP A 166 17.03 -35.06 -42.32
C ASP A 166 16.21 -35.27 -41.04
N HIS A 167 16.75 -36.03 -40.09
CA HIS A 167 16.15 -36.23 -38.79
C HIS A 167 16.93 -35.52 -37.70
N SER A 168 16.29 -34.64 -36.96
CA SER A 168 16.86 -33.93 -35.83
C SER A 168 16.08 -34.22 -34.56
N VAL A 169 16.78 -34.56 -33.49
CA VAL A 169 16.23 -34.58 -32.15
C VAL A 169 16.52 -33.23 -31.50
N VAL A 170 15.45 -32.51 -31.18
CA VAL A 170 15.51 -31.18 -30.58
C VAL A 170 15.04 -31.26 -29.12
N SER A 171 15.82 -30.69 -28.21
CA SER A 171 15.44 -30.56 -26.80
C SER A 171 15.66 -29.11 -26.37
N ILE A 172 14.63 -28.50 -25.82
CA ILE A 172 14.65 -27.16 -25.25
C ILE A 172 14.36 -27.27 -23.77
N ARG A 173 15.25 -26.71 -22.93
CA ARG A 173 15.08 -26.64 -21.48
C ARG A 173 15.26 -25.22 -21.03
N THR A 174 14.33 -24.73 -20.22
CA THR A 174 14.44 -23.43 -19.54
C THR A 174 14.37 -23.64 -18.04
N SER A 175 14.90 -22.71 -17.25
CA SER A 175 14.75 -22.73 -15.78
C SER A 175 14.11 -21.47 -15.27
N ALA A 176 13.27 -21.65 -14.30
CA ALA A 176 12.45 -20.73 -13.49
C ALA A 176 12.42 -19.24 -13.84
N ASP A 177 11.29 -18.73 -14.24
CA ASP A 177 10.88 -17.35 -14.07
C ASP A 177 9.37 -17.25 -13.78
N ILE A 178 8.86 -16.03 -13.53
CA ILE A 178 7.58 -15.74 -12.87
C ILE A 178 6.37 -16.38 -13.55
N THR A 179 6.34 -16.46 -14.85
CA THR A 179 5.18 -16.97 -15.60
C THR A 179 5.42 -18.32 -16.29
N LEU A 180 6.61 -18.56 -16.82
CA LEU A 180 7.01 -19.83 -17.46
C LEU A 180 8.22 -20.37 -16.71
N ASN A 181 7.96 -21.21 -15.69
CA ASN A 181 8.99 -21.57 -14.73
C ASN A 181 9.99 -22.58 -15.23
N ASP A 182 9.53 -23.70 -15.74
CA ASP A 182 10.39 -24.76 -16.27
C ASP A 182 9.80 -25.32 -17.56
N ALA A 183 10.65 -25.54 -18.57
CA ALA A 183 10.24 -26.26 -19.76
C ALA A 183 11.27 -27.36 -20.09
N ASP A 184 10.81 -28.55 -20.39
CA ASP A 184 11.56 -29.65 -21.01
C ASP A 184 10.74 -30.14 -22.21
N VAL A 185 10.96 -29.49 -23.36
CA VAL A 185 10.25 -29.79 -24.59
C VAL A 185 11.17 -30.53 -25.51
N GLN A 186 10.74 -31.68 -25.96
CA GLN A 186 11.48 -32.57 -26.86
C GLN A 186 10.64 -32.92 -28.09
N ALA A 187 11.28 -32.90 -29.24
CA ALA A 187 10.63 -33.24 -30.48
C ALA A 187 11.60 -33.93 -31.48
N ASP A 188 11.05 -34.77 -32.31
CA ASP A 188 11.68 -35.22 -33.54
C ASP A 188 11.28 -34.27 -34.67
N VAL A 189 12.26 -33.69 -35.34
CA VAL A 189 12.06 -32.78 -36.46
C VAL A 189 12.62 -33.45 -37.72
N TYR A 190 11.75 -33.66 -38.69
CA TYR A 190 12.07 -34.22 -39.99
C TYR A 190 12.10 -33.08 -41.01
N THR A 191 13.26 -32.88 -41.64
CA THR A 191 13.41 -31.95 -42.73
C THR A 191 12.98 -32.63 -44.05
N LEU A 192 12.06 -32.00 -44.77
CA LEU A 192 11.54 -32.50 -46.01
C LEU A 192 12.04 -31.60 -47.17
N THR A 193 11.95 -32.05 -48.39
CA THR A 193 12.39 -31.30 -49.58
C THR A 193 11.71 -29.93 -49.70
N ASP A 194 10.47 -29.84 -49.20
CA ASP A 194 9.57 -28.72 -49.37
C ASP A 194 8.88 -28.32 -48.04
N GLY A 195 9.47 -28.77 -46.94
CA GLY A 195 8.90 -28.46 -45.66
C GLY A 195 9.56 -29.10 -44.43
N VAL A 196 8.84 -29.16 -43.34
CA VAL A 196 9.27 -29.69 -42.05
C VAL A 196 8.11 -30.43 -41.37
N ARG A 197 8.41 -31.51 -40.69
CA ARG A 197 7.49 -32.24 -39.80
C ARG A 197 8.10 -32.31 -38.41
N VAL A 198 7.31 -31.90 -37.42
CA VAL A 198 7.64 -31.96 -35.98
C VAL A 198 6.74 -33.03 -35.33
N GLN A 199 7.35 -33.96 -34.63
CA GLN A 199 6.66 -34.97 -33.83
C GLN A 199 7.09 -34.80 -32.37
N PHE A 200 6.11 -34.48 -31.52
CA PHE A 200 6.39 -34.25 -30.11
C PHE A 200 6.69 -35.55 -29.36
N ARG A 201 7.71 -35.50 -28.53
CA ARG A 201 7.98 -36.52 -27.50
C ARG A 201 7.27 -36.10 -26.20
N PRO A 202 7.11 -37.02 -25.24
CA PRO A 202 6.58 -36.63 -23.93
C PRO A 202 7.34 -35.44 -23.35
N SER A 203 6.68 -34.36 -23.17
CA SER A 203 7.26 -33.06 -22.84
C SER A 203 6.42 -32.34 -21.80
N SER A 204 6.99 -31.39 -21.11
CA SER A 204 6.22 -30.59 -20.17
C SER A 204 6.81 -29.18 -20.05
N PHE A 205 5.95 -28.27 -19.62
CA PHE A 205 6.34 -26.92 -19.21
C PHE A 205 5.48 -26.47 -18.02
N VAL A 206 6.00 -25.54 -17.25
CA VAL A 206 5.28 -24.93 -16.11
C VAL A 206 4.83 -23.53 -16.51
N LEU A 207 3.55 -23.28 -16.40
CA LEU A 207 2.92 -21.98 -16.64
C LEU A 207 2.09 -21.63 -15.41
N ASN A 208 2.36 -20.48 -14.79
CA ASN A 208 1.71 -20.05 -13.54
C ASN A 208 1.70 -21.15 -12.47
N GLU A 209 2.90 -21.68 -12.16
CA GLU A 209 3.10 -22.77 -11.18
C GLU A 209 2.39 -24.09 -11.50
N LYS A 210 1.71 -24.19 -12.64
CA LYS A 210 0.99 -25.38 -13.09
C LYS A 210 1.77 -26.11 -14.17
N LYS A 211 1.99 -27.40 -13.96
CA LYS A 211 2.70 -28.23 -14.93
C LYS A 211 1.76 -28.70 -16.05
N TRP A 212 2.01 -28.20 -17.26
CA TRP A 212 1.37 -28.65 -18.48
C TRP A 212 2.17 -29.76 -19.12
N ASN A 213 1.50 -30.77 -19.60
CA ASN A 213 2.12 -31.86 -20.35
C ASN A 213 1.79 -31.73 -21.84
N ILE A 214 2.78 -32.01 -22.67
CA ILE A 214 2.61 -32.20 -24.12
C ILE A 214 2.60 -33.69 -24.34
N GLU A 215 1.47 -34.22 -24.87
CA GLU A 215 1.35 -35.65 -25.11
C GLU A 215 2.27 -36.11 -26.24
N LYS A 216 2.68 -37.36 -26.17
CA LYS A 216 3.50 -38.00 -27.24
C LYS A 216 2.68 -38.18 -28.51
N ASP A 217 3.39 -38.27 -29.63
CA ASP A 217 2.84 -38.62 -30.95
C ASP A 217 2.00 -37.52 -31.61
N GLY A 218 1.88 -36.34 -30.96
CA GLY A 218 1.35 -35.13 -31.60
C GLY A 218 2.29 -34.73 -32.76
N THR A 219 1.74 -34.52 -33.94
CA THR A 219 2.50 -34.14 -35.14
C THR A 219 2.01 -32.81 -35.70
N PHE A 220 2.97 -31.99 -36.09
CA PHE A 220 2.75 -30.76 -36.83
C PHE A 220 3.61 -30.78 -38.09
N SER A 221 3.03 -30.50 -39.25
CA SER A 221 3.76 -30.52 -40.50
C SER A 221 3.40 -29.32 -41.36
N ILE A 222 4.43 -28.74 -41.94
CA ILE A 222 4.32 -27.74 -43.01
C ILE A 222 5.00 -28.37 -44.21
N GLN A 223 4.25 -28.64 -45.28
CA GLN A 223 4.80 -29.25 -46.49
C GLN A 223 4.03 -28.75 -47.71
N ASN A 224 4.71 -28.35 -48.80
CA ASN A 224 4.07 -27.81 -50.01
C ASN A 224 3.12 -26.66 -49.77
N LYS A 225 3.38 -25.78 -48.77
CA LYS A 225 2.46 -24.75 -48.30
C LYS A 225 1.14 -25.27 -47.71
N GLU A 226 1.14 -26.51 -47.23
CA GLU A 226 0.05 -27.09 -46.47
C GLU A 226 0.47 -27.21 -45.01
N VAL A 227 -0.44 -26.88 -44.10
CA VAL A 227 -0.28 -27.04 -42.66
C VAL A 227 -1.16 -28.16 -42.17
N THR A 228 -0.57 -29.14 -41.50
CA THR A 228 -1.36 -30.21 -40.88
C THR A 228 -0.95 -30.37 -39.41
N ALA A 229 -1.92 -30.66 -38.57
CA ALA A 229 -1.72 -31.01 -37.17
C ALA A 229 -2.53 -32.26 -36.86
N LYS A 230 -1.93 -33.24 -36.14
CA LYS A 230 -2.60 -34.46 -35.68
C LYS A 230 -2.26 -34.70 -34.22
N GLN A 231 -3.28 -34.93 -33.40
CA GLN A 231 -3.13 -35.36 -32.00
C GLN A 231 -2.20 -34.46 -31.15
N ILE A 232 -2.10 -33.19 -31.43
CA ILE A 232 -1.37 -32.25 -30.57
C ILE A 232 -2.26 -31.94 -29.38
N ARG A 233 -1.85 -32.32 -28.17
CA ARG A 233 -2.59 -32.11 -26.93
C ARG A 233 -1.69 -31.56 -25.83
N PHE A 234 -2.19 -30.48 -25.21
CA PHE A 234 -1.62 -29.90 -24.00
C PHE A 234 -2.60 -30.13 -22.88
N THR A 235 -2.16 -30.76 -21.79
CA THR A 235 -3.04 -31.13 -20.68
C THR A 235 -2.50 -30.67 -19.34
N GLN A 236 -3.38 -30.16 -18.46
CA GLN A 236 -3.08 -29.81 -17.10
C GLN A 236 -4.29 -30.03 -16.20
N GLY A 237 -4.26 -31.07 -15.37
CA GLY A 237 -5.43 -31.42 -14.55
C GLY A 237 -6.68 -31.69 -15.40
N PHE A 238 -7.69 -30.84 -15.28
CA PHE A 238 -8.91 -30.89 -16.06
C PHE A 238 -8.89 -30.01 -17.33
N GLN A 239 -7.80 -29.26 -17.57
CA GLN A 239 -7.62 -28.37 -18.72
C GLN A 239 -7.03 -29.16 -19.90
N GLU A 240 -7.56 -28.93 -21.08
CA GLU A 240 -7.03 -29.47 -22.33
C GLU A 240 -7.09 -28.45 -23.45
N ILE A 241 -5.99 -28.32 -24.18
CA ILE A 241 -5.92 -27.62 -25.47
C ILE A 241 -5.52 -28.65 -26.51
N SER A 242 -6.37 -28.87 -27.50
CA SER A 242 -6.06 -29.78 -28.61
C SER A 242 -6.01 -29.03 -29.95
N ILE A 243 -5.07 -29.43 -30.81
CA ILE A 243 -4.88 -28.85 -32.13
C ILE A 243 -4.89 -29.97 -33.14
N GLN A 244 -5.77 -29.86 -34.13
CA GLN A 244 -5.88 -30.83 -35.22
C GLN A 244 -6.24 -30.13 -36.54
N THR A 245 -5.94 -30.81 -37.64
CA THR A 245 -6.39 -30.40 -38.97
C THR A 245 -7.93 -30.43 -39.05
N ASP A 246 -8.53 -29.36 -39.51
CA ASP A 246 -9.96 -29.31 -39.82
C ASP A 246 -10.18 -29.77 -41.27
N GLU A 247 -10.67 -30.98 -41.44
CA GLU A 247 -10.87 -31.62 -42.76
C GLU A 247 -12.22 -31.24 -43.41
N LYS A 248 -12.98 -30.33 -42.82
CA LYS A 248 -14.17 -29.78 -43.44
C LYS A 248 -13.79 -29.09 -44.74
N ASP A 249 -14.47 -29.38 -45.81
CA ASP A 249 -14.28 -28.80 -47.12
C ASP A 249 -13.10 -29.34 -48.00
N GLY A 250 -12.41 -30.40 -47.58
CA GLY A 250 -11.31 -30.98 -48.33
C GLY A 250 -10.04 -30.14 -48.44
N HIS A 251 -9.90 -29.07 -47.67
CA HIS A 251 -8.71 -28.24 -47.60
C HIS A 251 -7.82 -28.62 -46.41
N THR A 252 -6.52 -28.77 -46.68
CA THR A 252 -5.53 -29.22 -45.70
C THR A 252 -4.85 -28.10 -44.96
N ASN A 253 -5.20 -26.83 -45.23
CA ASN A 253 -4.59 -25.64 -44.60
C ASN A 253 -5.38 -25.08 -43.41
N ASN A 254 -6.28 -25.85 -42.87
CA ASN A 254 -7.15 -25.41 -41.79
C ASN A 254 -6.85 -26.17 -40.51
N LEU A 255 -6.71 -25.44 -39.41
CA LEU A 255 -6.53 -26.03 -38.08
C LEU A 255 -7.72 -25.68 -37.18
N ALA A 256 -8.17 -26.65 -36.43
CA ALA A 256 -9.10 -26.46 -35.33
C ALA A 256 -8.34 -26.55 -33.99
N VAL A 257 -8.45 -25.52 -33.17
CA VAL A 257 -7.98 -25.49 -31.79
C VAL A 257 -9.20 -25.60 -30.88
N GLN A 258 -9.27 -26.69 -30.13
CA GLN A 258 -10.32 -26.93 -29.16
C GLN A 258 -9.80 -26.60 -27.76
N LEU A 259 -10.52 -25.76 -27.05
CA LEU A 259 -10.28 -25.47 -25.65
C LEU A 259 -11.30 -26.18 -24.78
N ASN A 260 -10.86 -26.98 -23.81
CA ASN A 260 -11.72 -27.69 -22.87
C ASN A 260 -11.34 -27.28 -21.45
N ASN A 261 -12.21 -26.53 -20.77
CA ASN A 261 -12.05 -26.10 -19.37
C ASN A 261 -10.72 -25.35 -19.10
N VAL A 262 -10.26 -24.55 -20.02
CA VAL A 262 -9.00 -23.79 -19.87
C VAL A 262 -9.19 -22.62 -18.94
N VAL A 263 -8.35 -22.51 -17.91
CA VAL A 263 -8.37 -21.39 -16.95
C VAL A 263 -7.78 -20.16 -17.61
N LEU A 264 -8.60 -19.13 -17.80
CA LEU A 264 -8.20 -17.88 -18.48
C LEU A 264 -7.02 -17.19 -17.80
N GLY A 265 -6.98 -17.19 -16.48
CA GLY A 265 -5.89 -16.58 -15.72
C GLY A 265 -4.51 -17.17 -16.03
N ASP A 266 -4.45 -18.46 -16.42
CA ASP A 266 -3.21 -19.11 -16.81
C ASP A 266 -2.69 -18.60 -18.16
N LEU A 267 -3.60 -18.21 -19.07
CA LEU A 267 -3.25 -17.69 -20.39
C LEU A 267 -3.12 -16.18 -20.44
N SER A 268 -4.01 -15.44 -19.77
CA SER A 268 -4.02 -13.98 -19.81
C SER A 268 -2.75 -13.37 -19.25
N SER A 269 -2.15 -13.99 -18.25
CA SER A 269 -0.86 -13.57 -17.66
C SER A 269 0.32 -13.56 -18.64
N LEU A 270 0.19 -14.27 -19.77
CA LEU A 270 1.19 -14.22 -20.85
C LEU A 270 1.12 -12.94 -21.68
N PHE A 271 0.00 -12.21 -21.63
CA PHE A 271 -0.22 -11.03 -22.46
C PHE A 271 -0.30 -9.74 -21.64
N PHE A 272 -0.91 -9.80 -20.45
CA PHE A 272 -1.06 -8.65 -19.53
C PHE A 272 -1.31 -9.15 -18.10
N GLN A 273 -0.97 -8.32 -17.12
CA GLN A 273 -1.17 -8.61 -15.69
C GLN A 273 -2.39 -7.89 -15.12
N ASP A 274 -2.68 -6.70 -15.60
CA ASP A 274 -3.82 -5.88 -15.21
C ASP A 274 -4.66 -5.49 -16.43
N PRO A 275 -6.00 -5.61 -16.35
CA PRO A 275 -6.81 -6.19 -15.26
C PRO A 275 -6.68 -7.72 -15.17
N ARG A 276 -6.78 -8.28 -13.94
CA ARG A 276 -6.77 -9.73 -13.73
C ARG A 276 -8.06 -10.36 -14.27
N ILE A 277 -7.93 -11.21 -15.30
CA ILE A 277 -9.04 -11.92 -15.91
C ILE A 277 -8.98 -13.38 -15.50
N GLU A 278 -10.04 -13.89 -14.91
CA GLU A 278 -10.18 -15.28 -14.49
C GLU A 278 -11.46 -15.88 -15.09
N GLY A 279 -11.50 -17.20 -15.16
CA GLY A 279 -12.65 -17.95 -15.62
C GLY A 279 -12.22 -19.28 -16.26
N ILE A 280 -13.18 -20.13 -16.54
CA ILE A 280 -12.98 -21.42 -17.19
C ILE A 280 -13.54 -21.33 -18.61
N THR A 281 -12.66 -21.40 -19.60
CA THR A 281 -13.04 -21.21 -21.00
C THR A 281 -13.09 -22.51 -21.76
N SER A 282 -14.17 -22.72 -22.50
CA SER A 282 -14.34 -23.80 -23.46
C SER A 282 -14.81 -23.25 -24.79
N GLY A 283 -14.43 -23.91 -25.88
CA GLY A 283 -14.85 -23.52 -27.21
C GLY A 283 -13.88 -23.90 -28.31
N GLN A 284 -14.06 -23.31 -29.47
CA GLN A 284 -13.30 -23.64 -30.68
C GLN A 284 -12.76 -22.42 -31.36
N ILE A 285 -11.52 -22.54 -31.88
CA ILE A 285 -10.87 -21.54 -32.72
C ILE A 285 -10.48 -22.24 -34.02
N TYR A 286 -10.93 -21.74 -35.13
CA TYR A 286 -10.56 -22.20 -36.44
C TYR A 286 -9.58 -21.24 -37.09
N LEU A 287 -8.46 -21.77 -37.55
CA LEU A 287 -7.38 -21.04 -38.24
C LEU A 287 -7.32 -21.56 -39.67
N ASN A 288 -7.68 -20.75 -40.64
CA ASN A 288 -7.86 -21.18 -42.02
C ASN A 288 -6.88 -20.48 -42.97
N ASP A 289 -6.46 -21.23 -44.00
CA ASP A 289 -5.70 -20.76 -45.15
C ASP A 289 -4.42 -20.00 -44.80
N PHE A 290 -3.51 -20.63 -44.08
CA PHE A 290 -2.27 -20.04 -43.55
C PHE A 290 -1.39 -19.36 -44.62
N PHE A 291 -1.41 -19.82 -45.85
CA PHE A 291 -0.44 -19.34 -46.86
C PHE A 291 -1.01 -18.39 -47.89
N ASN A 292 -2.35 -18.30 -48.05
CA ASN A 292 -2.97 -17.41 -49.07
C ASN A 292 -3.76 -16.30 -48.40
N ARG A 293 -4.89 -16.62 -47.77
CA ARG A 293 -5.74 -15.67 -47.10
C ARG A 293 -6.06 -16.13 -45.69
N PHE A 294 -5.10 -15.92 -44.79
CA PHE A 294 -5.29 -16.30 -43.41
C PHE A 294 -6.54 -15.64 -42.83
N ASN A 295 -7.37 -16.45 -42.23
CA ASN A 295 -8.49 -16.00 -41.43
C ASN A 295 -8.65 -16.91 -40.19
N ALA A 296 -9.23 -16.33 -39.12
CA ALA A 296 -9.47 -17.04 -37.89
C ALA A 296 -10.88 -16.75 -37.40
N THR A 297 -11.55 -17.76 -36.87
CA THR A 297 -12.83 -17.58 -36.18
C THR A 297 -12.77 -18.25 -34.80
N ALA A 298 -13.35 -17.59 -33.81
CA ALA A 298 -13.38 -18.08 -32.43
C ALA A 298 -14.80 -18.06 -31.88
N GLN A 299 -15.22 -19.15 -31.26
CA GLN A 299 -16.47 -19.25 -30.52
C GLN A 299 -16.15 -19.81 -29.13
N LEU A 300 -16.16 -18.95 -28.12
CA LEU A 300 -15.72 -19.28 -26.78
C LEU A 300 -16.82 -18.94 -25.77
N THR A 301 -16.90 -19.77 -24.75
CA THR A 301 -17.72 -19.50 -23.57
C THR A 301 -16.82 -19.58 -22.36
N ALA A 302 -16.75 -18.50 -21.60
CA ALA A 302 -16.06 -18.44 -20.31
C ALA A 302 -17.11 -18.56 -19.20
N GLU A 303 -17.01 -19.61 -18.40
CA GLU A 303 -17.79 -19.80 -17.19
C GLU A 303 -17.04 -19.25 -15.99
N GLN A 304 -17.77 -18.83 -14.94
CA GLN A 304 -17.21 -18.24 -13.74
C GLN A 304 -16.24 -17.08 -14.04
N PHE A 305 -16.53 -16.33 -15.10
CA PHE A 305 -15.71 -15.21 -15.51
C PHE A 305 -15.66 -14.15 -14.40
N ARG A 306 -14.47 -13.71 -14.07
CA ARG A 306 -14.20 -12.65 -13.10
C ARG A 306 -13.28 -11.62 -13.72
N LEU A 307 -13.59 -10.36 -13.45
CA LEU A 307 -12.72 -9.24 -13.72
C LEU A 307 -12.21 -8.72 -12.40
N ASN A 308 -10.93 -8.93 -12.09
CA ASN A 308 -10.37 -8.75 -10.75
C ASN A 308 -11.15 -9.60 -9.73
N ASP A 309 -11.74 -8.97 -8.71
CA ASP A 309 -12.52 -9.69 -7.67
C ASP A 309 -14.01 -9.79 -7.98
N ASP A 310 -14.49 -9.12 -9.05
CA ASP A 310 -15.91 -9.07 -9.38
C ASP A 310 -16.33 -10.23 -10.28
N SER A 311 -17.30 -11.02 -9.84
CA SER A 311 -17.82 -12.18 -10.56
C SER A 311 -18.87 -11.73 -11.57
N VAL A 312 -18.53 -11.80 -12.86
CA VAL A 312 -19.45 -11.52 -13.99
C VAL A 312 -20.28 -12.76 -14.35
N GLY A 313 -19.76 -13.95 -14.09
CA GLY A 313 -20.44 -15.22 -14.39
C GLY A 313 -20.13 -15.74 -15.79
N GLN A 314 -21.14 -16.08 -16.58
CA GLN A 314 -20.93 -16.56 -17.93
C GLN A 314 -20.71 -15.42 -18.94
N VAL A 315 -19.69 -15.55 -19.79
CA VAL A 315 -19.42 -14.63 -20.91
C VAL A 315 -19.25 -15.44 -22.19
N ASN A 316 -19.98 -15.08 -23.24
CA ASN A 316 -19.88 -15.66 -24.57
C ASN A 316 -19.11 -14.71 -25.49
N ILE A 317 -18.15 -15.25 -26.24
CA ILE A 317 -17.24 -14.50 -27.11
C ILE A 317 -17.26 -15.12 -28.48
N ASN A 318 -17.60 -14.32 -29.51
CA ASN A 318 -17.43 -14.71 -30.90
C ASN A 318 -16.55 -13.68 -31.58
N ALA A 319 -15.59 -14.12 -32.35
CA ALA A 319 -14.68 -13.25 -33.09
C ALA A 319 -14.31 -13.88 -34.45
N ALA A 320 -14.04 -13.03 -35.42
CA ALA A 320 -13.61 -13.46 -36.74
C ALA A 320 -12.53 -12.48 -37.25
N TYR A 321 -11.39 -13.01 -37.65
CA TYR A 321 -10.29 -12.22 -38.19
C TYR A 321 -10.10 -12.50 -39.68
N ASP A 322 -9.94 -11.43 -40.50
CA ASP A 322 -9.57 -11.53 -41.91
C ASP A 322 -8.25 -10.77 -42.14
N GLN A 323 -7.21 -11.46 -42.52
CA GLN A 323 -5.89 -10.88 -42.77
C GLN A 323 -5.88 -9.85 -43.89
N LYS A 324 -6.71 -10.04 -44.94
CA LYS A 324 -6.74 -9.15 -46.10
C LYS A 324 -7.23 -7.75 -45.70
N SER A 325 -8.32 -7.68 -45.00
CA SER A 325 -8.91 -6.42 -44.54
C SER A 325 -8.26 -5.91 -43.22
N GLY A 326 -7.67 -6.80 -42.44
CA GLY A 326 -7.19 -6.51 -41.07
C GLY A 326 -8.32 -6.41 -40.06
N GLN A 327 -9.56 -6.64 -40.47
CA GLN A 327 -10.73 -6.52 -39.61
C GLN A 327 -10.89 -7.73 -38.69
N LEU A 328 -11.23 -7.46 -37.44
CA LEU A 328 -11.59 -8.42 -36.40
C LEU A 328 -12.98 -8.05 -35.84
N PRO A 329 -14.08 -8.37 -36.55
CA PRO A 329 -15.39 -8.26 -35.95
C PRO A 329 -15.52 -9.21 -34.75
N PHE A 330 -16.21 -8.74 -33.72
CA PHE A 330 -16.43 -9.53 -32.50
C PHE A 330 -17.78 -9.23 -31.87
N SER A 331 -18.26 -10.20 -31.08
CA SER A 331 -19.36 -10.00 -30.16
C SER A 331 -19.03 -10.63 -28.81
N VAL A 332 -19.28 -9.89 -27.74
CA VAL A 332 -19.11 -10.34 -26.37
C VAL A 332 -20.40 -10.09 -25.62
N SER A 333 -20.92 -11.09 -24.93
CA SER A 333 -22.18 -10.94 -24.20
C SER A 333 -22.18 -11.71 -22.90
N SER A 334 -22.89 -11.19 -21.90
CA SER A 334 -23.17 -11.89 -20.65
C SER A 334 -24.69 -11.99 -20.44
N PRO A 335 -25.22 -13.22 -20.25
CA PRO A 335 -26.62 -13.42 -19.91
C PRO A 335 -26.90 -13.27 -18.41
N ASN A 336 -25.89 -13.06 -17.58
CA ASN A 336 -26.01 -12.99 -16.12
C ASN A 336 -26.93 -11.82 -15.72
N PRO A 337 -27.96 -12.04 -14.88
CA PRO A 337 -28.85 -10.99 -14.42
C PRO A 337 -28.15 -9.83 -13.69
N ASP A 338 -27.02 -10.09 -13.08
CA ASP A 338 -26.23 -9.07 -12.37
C ASP A 338 -25.29 -8.29 -13.28
N TYR A 339 -24.93 -8.81 -14.45
CA TYR A 339 -24.04 -8.20 -15.44
C TYR A 339 -24.52 -8.50 -16.86
N ARG A 340 -25.76 -8.16 -17.18
CA ARG A 340 -26.32 -8.38 -18.50
C ARG A 340 -25.90 -7.28 -19.46
N PHE A 341 -25.06 -7.64 -20.41
CA PHE A 341 -24.62 -6.75 -21.48
C PHE A 341 -24.42 -7.49 -22.80
N SER A 342 -24.38 -6.73 -23.88
CA SER A 342 -24.00 -7.17 -25.20
C SER A 342 -23.14 -6.10 -25.87
N ALA A 343 -21.93 -6.46 -26.26
CA ALA A 343 -21.01 -5.64 -27.01
C ALA A 343 -20.80 -6.25 -28.38
N THR A 344 -21.01 -5.48 -29.44
CA THR A 344 -20.77 -5.90 -30.82
C THR A 344 -19.95 -4.86 -31.53
N GLY A 345 -18.83 -5.26 -32.11
CA GLY A 345 -17.91 -4.31 -32.69
C GLY A 345 -16.91 -4.93 -33.64
N SER A 346 -15.92 -4.12 -34.01
CA SER A 346 -14.81 -4.55 -34.84
C SER A 346 -13.53 -3.83 -34.44
N TYR A 347 -12.41 -4.50 -34.59
CA TYR A 347 -11.07 -3.94 -34.42
C TYR A 347 -10.28 -4.10 -35.73
N ASN A 348 -9.64 -3.05 -36.20
CA ASN A 348 -8.82 -3.08 -37.40
C ASN A 348 -7.34 -3.10 -37.07
N LEU A 349 -6.70 -4.29 -37.13
CA LEU A 349 -5.28 -4.45 -36.82
C LEU A 349 -4.32 -3.73 -37.77
N LYS A 350 -4.82 -3.25 -38.92
CA LYS A 350 -4.03 -2.51 -39.90
C LYS A 350 -4.22 -0.99 -39.83
N ASP A 351 -5.08 -0.53 -38.94
CA ASP A 351 -5.31 0.89 -38.78
C ASP A 351 -4.10 1.53 -38.09
N THR A 352 -3.58 2.59 -38.69
CA THR A 352 -2.49 3.42 -38.16
C THR A 352 -2.96 4.85 -37.87
N THR A 353 -4.27 5.12 -38.04
CA THR A 353 -4.85 6.48 -37.91
C THR A 353 -5.44 6.73 -36.51
N GLY A 354 -5.44 5.72 -35.65
CA GLY A 354 -6.03 5.82 -34.29
C GLY A 354 -7.54 5.61 -34.27
N ASN A 355 -8.12 4.99 -35.31
CA ASN A 355 -9.54 4.65 -35.38
C ASN A 355 -9.76 3.13 -35.53
N ALA A 356 -8.91 2.35 -34.88
CA ALA A 356 -8.92 0.90 -35.00
C ALA A 356 -10.18 0.25 -34.40
N LEU A 357 -10.74 0.81 -33.34
CA LEU A 357 -11.83 0.23 -32.54
C LEU A 357 -13.16 0.89 -32.83
N TYR A 358 -14.20 0.08 -33.05
CA TYR A 358 -15.60 0.49 -33.03
C TYR A 358 -16.42 -0.60 -32.32
N THR A 359 -17.19 -0.24 -31.29
CA THR A 359 -18.01 -1.18 -30.53
C THR A 359 -19.29 -0.53 -30.04
N ASP A 360 -20.42 -1.12 -30.30
CA ASP A 360 -21.70 -0.78 -29.68
C ASP A 360 -21.93 -1.67 -28.47
N LEU A 361 -22.04 -1.07 -27.31
CA LEU A 361 -22.27 -1.71 -26.02
C LEU A 361 -23.67 -1.41 -25.53
N ASP A 362 -24.49 -2.43 -25.38
CA ASP A 362 -25.82 -2.37 -24.75
C ASP A 362 -25.74 -2.95 -23.35
N VAL A 363 -25.91 -2.12 -22.35
CA VAL A 363 -25.95 -2.51 -20.94
C VAL A 363 -27.40 -2.56 -20.51
N SER A 364 -27.93 -3.77 -20.40
CA SER A 364 -29.34 -3.96 -20.03
C SER A 364 -29.56 -3.96 -18.51
N ASP A 365 -28.61 -4.51 -17.74
CA ASP A 365 -28.68 -4.58 -16.27
C ASP A 365 -27.32 -5.02 -15.74
N ALA A 366 -26.44 -4.08 -15.44
CA ALA A 366 -25.11 -4.37 -14.93
C ALA A 366 -24.86 -3.70 -13.58
N LYS A 367 -24.38 -4.45 -12.60
CA LYS A 367 -23.86 -3.90 -11.34
C LYS A 367 -22.68 -2.96 -11.64
N ILE A 368 -22.61 -1.86 -10.90
CA ILE A 368 -21.53 -0.87 -11.05
C ILE A 368 -20.32 -1.15 -10.13
N ASP A 369 -20.36 -2.23 -9.38
CA ASP A 369 -19.33 -2.60 -8.38
C ASP A 369 -17.93 -2.69 -9.00
N PHE A 370 -17.83 -3.13 -10.26
CA PHE A 370 -16.58 -3.22 -11.00
C PHE A 370 -15.90 -1.86 -11.23
N LEU A 371 -16.64 -0.75 -11.22
CA LEU A 371 -16.07 0.60 -11.34
C LEU A 371 -15.17 0.96 -10.15
N ARG A 372 -15.34 0.26 -9.02
CA ARG A 372 -14.46 0.39 -7.84
C ARG A 372 -12.99 0.17 -8.20
N TYR A 373 -12.71 -0.70 -9.15
CA TYR A 373 -11.34 -0.95 -9.60
C TYR A 373 -10.67 0.32 -10.19
N PHE A 374 -11.41 1.08 -10.97
CA PHE A 374 -10.91 2.30 -11.62
C PHE A 374 -10.98 3.53 -10.71
N LEU A 375 -11.84 3.50 -9.68
CA LEU A 375 -12.15 4.63 -8.83
C LEU A 375 -11.79 4.37 -7.35
N SER A 376 -10.92 3.40 -7.07
CA SER A 376 -10.54 2.97 -5.72
C SER A 376 -9.94 4.08 -4.86
N ASP A 377 -9.28 5.06 -5.46
CA ASP A 377 -8.71 6.20 -4.76
C ASP A 377 -9.77 7.17 -4.22
N LEU A 378 -10.93 7.21 -4.88
CA LEU A 378 -12.03 8.11 -4.53
C LEU A 378 -13.15 7.42 -3.73
N PHE A 379 -13.46 6.16 -4.09
CA PHE A 379 -14.60 5.42 -3.56
C PHE A 379 -14.21 4.01 -3.10
N SER A 380 -14.64 3.63 -1.89
CA SER A 380 -14.35 2.31 -1.32
C SER A 380 -15.49 1.30 -1.47
N ASP A 381 -16.72 1.75 -1.64
CA ASP A 381 -17.91 0.91 -1.82
C ASP A 381 -18.77 1.54 -2.91
N MET A 382 -19.06 0.77 -3.96
CA MET A 382 -19.93 1.19 -5.06
C MET A 382 -20.96 0.08 -5.26
N ARG A 383 -22.22 0.44 -5.33
CA ARG A 383 -23.36 -0.48 -5.50
C ARG A 383 -24.40 0.12 -6.41
N GLY A 384 -25.24 -0.74 -6.98
CA GLY A 384 -26.32 -0.34 -7.85
C GLY A 384 -26.19 -0.91 -9.24
N LYS A 385 -27.03 -0.49 -10.14
CA LYS A 385 -27.10 -1.01 -11.49
C LYS A 385 -27.03 0.10 -12.52
N ALA A 386 -26.49 -0.23 -13.69
CA ALA A 386 -26.40 0.63 -14.86
C ALA A 386 -27.22 0.04 -16.02
N GLN A 387 -27.88 0.89 -16.77
CA GLN A 387 -28.59 0.56 -18.01
C GLN A 387 -28.33 1.64 -19.04
N GLY A 388 -28.15 1.26 -20.31
CA GLY A 388 -27.96 2.25 -21.37
C GLY A 388 -27.18 1.70 -22.56
N LYS A 389 -26.86 2.59 -23.46
CA LYS A 389 -26.13 2.25 -24.69
C LYS A 389 -24.93 3.18 -24.83
N LEU A 390 -23.80 2.58 -25.12
CA LEU A 390 -22.55 3.28 -25.38
C LEU A 390 -22.00 2.82 -26.72
N THR A 391 -21.41 3.74 -27.46
CA THR A 391 -20.53 3.46 -28.59
C THR A 391 -19.10 3.77 -28.15
N ILE A 392 -18.21 2.80 -28.30
CA ILE A 392 -16.77 2.89 -28.01
C ILE A 392 -16.05 2.95 -29.34
N LYS A 393 -15.29 4.01 -29.59
CA LYS A 393 -14.58 4.20 -30.87
C LYS A 393 -13.19 4.78 -30.68
N GLY A 394 -12.32 4.64 -31.69
CA GLY A 394 -10.99 5.27 -31.70
C GLY A 394 -9.84 4.29 -31.46
N ASP A 395 -8.84 4.71 -30.72
CA ASP A 395 -7.69 3.88 -30.34
C ASP A 395 -8.04 2.97 -29.17
N ALA A 396 -7.57 1.72 -29.18
CA ALA A 396 -7.86 0.77 -28.12
C ALA A 396 -7.20 1.14 -26.77
N THR A 397 -6.11 1.91 -26.80
CA THR A 397 -5.41 2.36 -25.59
C THR A 397 -6.03 3.62 -24.99
N SER A 398 -6.78 4.38 -25.79
CA SER A 398 -7.44 5.61 -25.36
C SER A 398 -8.77 5.81 -26.13
N PRO A 399 -9.78 4.96 -25.92
CA PRO A 399 -11.03 5.01 -26.68
C PRO A 399 -11.93 6.17 -26.25
N ASP A 400 -12.68 6.73 -27.19
CA ASP A 400 -13.77 7.64 -26.91
C ASP A 400 -15.04 6.83 -26.57
N LEU A 401 -15.73 7.21 -25.51
CA LEU A 401 -17.05 6.68 -25.14
C LEU A 401 -18.11 7.70 -25.52
N LEU A 402 -19.18 7.24 -26.17
CA LEU A 402 -20.31 8.09 -26.58
C LEU A 402 -21.62 7.39 -26.20
N GLY A 403 -22.58 8.14 -25.69
CA GLY A 403 -23.90 7.60 -25.39
C GLY A 403 -24.40 7.96 -24.01
N GLU A 404 -25.34 7.18 -23.49
CA GLU A 404 -26.03 7.50 -22.25
C GLU A 404 -26.14 6.26 -21.35
N ILE A 405 -25.79 6.42 -20.08
CA ILE A 405 -25.98 5.42 -19.04
C ILE A 405 -26.88 5.99 -17.94
N ARG A 406 -27.87 5.23 -17.57
CA ARG A 406 -28.76 5.51 -16.45
C ARG A 406 -28.37 4.63 -15.26
N LEU A 407 -28.01 5.27 -14.15
CA LEU A 407 -27.77 4.62 -12.88
C LEU A 407 -29.10 4.40 -12.15
N LEU A 408 -29.27 3.24 -11.53
CA LEU A 408 -30.48 2.84 -10.79
C LEU A 408 -30.08 2.33 -9.41
N ASN A 409 -30.71 2.90 -8.36
CA ASN A 409 -30.47 2.53 -6.97
C ASN A 409 -28.97 2.44 -6.66
N ALA A 410 -28.21 3.40 -7.16
CA ALA A 410 -26.78 3.43 -6.99
C ALA A 410 -26.40 3.98 -5.62
N GLY A 411 -25.22 3.62 -5.16
CA GLY A 411 -24.65 4.13 -3.93
C GLY A 411 -23.13 4.07 -4.01
N LEU A 412 -22.50 5.02 -3.34
CA LEU A 412 -21.04 5.11 -3.28
C LEU A 412 -20.58 5.64 -1.92
N LYS A 413 -19.45 5.12 -1.44
CA LYS A 413 -18.79 5.58 -0.23
C LYS A 413 -17.55 6.37 -0.59
N VAL A 414 -17.49 7.64 -0.19
CA VAL A 414 -16.36 8.53 -0.45
C VAL A 414 -15.25 8.25 0.57
N ASN A 415 -14.06 7.90 0.11
CA ASN A 415 -12.92 7.51 0.96
C ASN A 415 -12.51 8.61 1.95
N PHE A 416 -12.42 9.85 1.48
CA PHE A 416 -11.97 10.97 2.31
C PHE A 416 -12.94 11.31 3.44
N THR A 417 -14.23 11.28 3.16
CA THR A 417 -15.27 11.66 4.14
C THR A 417 -15.86 10.47 4.90
N GLN A 418 -15.62 9.24 4.43
CA GLN A 418 -16.20 8.00 4.91
C GLN A 418 -17.74 7.97 4.88
N VAL A 419 -18.36 8.87 4.11
CA VAL A 419 -19.82 8.96 3.98
C VAL A 419 -20.28 8.12 2.79
N TYR A 420 -21.35 7.37 3.02
CA TYR A 420 -22.06 6.62 1.98
C TYR A 420 -23.25 7.43 1.47
N TYR A 421 -23.28 7.68 0.16
CA TYR A 421 -24.38 8.37 -0.51
C TYR A 421 -25.14 7.42 -1.42
N THR A 422 -26.47 7.59 -1.48
CA THR A 422 -27.35 6.83 -2.37
C THR A 422 -27.91 7.72 -3.47
N ILE A 423 -28.12 7.14 -4.64
CA ILE A 423 -28.65 7.77 -5.84
C ILE A 423 -29.83 6.93 -6.30
N ASP A 424 -31.03 7.46 -6.31
CA ASP A 424 -32.19 6.72 -6.80
C ASP A 424 -32.10 6.51 -8.31
N THR A 425 -31.88 7.59 -9.05
CA THR A 425 -31.61 7.56 -10.49
C THR A 425 -30.70 8.72 -10.87
N ALA A 426 -29.76 8.45 -11.81
CA ALA A 426 -28.98 9.50 -12.45
C ALA A 426 -28.74 9.11 -13.90
N THR A 427 -28.81 10.08 -14.79
CA THR A 427 -28.42 9.92 -16.19
C THR A 427 -27.04 10.55 -16.39
N ILE A 428 -26.14 9.82 -17.01
CA ILE A 428 -24.78 10.24 -17.33
C ILE A 428 -24.62 10.13 -18.83
N THR A 429 -24.26 11.23 -19.48
CA THR A 429 -24.04 11.27 -20.92
C THR A 429 -22.55 11.37 -21.24
N PHE A 430 -22.08 10.49 -22.06
CA PHE A 430 -20.72 10.46 -22.60
C PHE A 430 -20.71 11.15 -23.95
N THR A 431 -19.85 12.14 -24.12
CA THR A 431 -19.72 12.97 -25.34
C THR A 431 -18.26 13.00 -25.79
N GLU A 432 -17.97 13.53 -26.95
CA GLU A 432 -16.59 13.71 -27.45
C GLU A 432 -15.76 14.70 -26.60
N GLU A 433 -16.42 15.53 -25.77
CA GLU A 433 -15.76 16.47 -24.87
C GLU A 433 -15.53 15.87 -23.48
N GLY A 434 -16.18 14.74 -23.17
CA GLY A 434 -16.11 14.08 -21.87
C GLY A 434 -17.47 13.66 -21.33
N ILE A 435 -17.56 13.56 -20.02
CA ILE A 435 -18.71 13.02 -19.28
C ILE A 435 -19.56 14.16 -18.71
N ASP A 436 -20.84 14.24 -19.10
CA ASP A 436 -21.82 15.16 -18.53
C ASP A 436 -22.67 14.45 -17.48
N PHE A 437 -22.51 14.83 -16.24
CA PHE A 437 -23.31 14.30 -15.12
C PHE A 437 -24.69 14.92 -15.03
N HIS A 438 -24.99 15.92 -15.84
CA HIS A 438 -26.23 16.68 -15.74
C HIS A 438 -26.54 17.18 -14.33
N ARG A 439 -27.75 16.96 -13.88
CA ARG A 439 -28.16 17.30 -12.54
C ARG A 439 -28.95 16.15 -11.92
N PHE A 440 -28.43 15.58 -10.81
CA PHE A 440 -29.13 14.54 -10.08
C PHE A 440 -29.03 14.74 -8.56
N THR A 441 -29.86 14.01 -7.82
CA THR A 441 -29.91 14.08 -6.36
C THR A 441 -29.25 12.88 -5.74
N ILE A 442 -28.39 13.14 -4.75
CA ILE A 442 -27.81 12.14 -3.84
C ILE A 442 -28.45 12.28 -2.47
N TYR A 443 -28.47 11.20 -1.70
CA TYR A 443 -29.00 11.18 -0.35
C TYR A 443 -27.97 10.56 0.60
N ASP A 444 -27.84 11.15 1.78
CA ASP A 444 -27.06 10.55 2.87
C ASP A 444 -27.85 9.46 3.62
N LYS A 445 -27.22 8.86 4.64
CA LYS A 445 -27.87 7.84 5.49
C LYS A 445 -29.11 8.34 6.25
N PHE A 446 -29.31 9.66 6.38
CA PHE A 446 -30.48 10.29 7.00
C PHE A 446 -31.53 10.73 5.97
N LYS A 447 -31.34 10.32 4.70
CA LYS A 447 -32.21 10.72 3.56
C LYS A 447 -32.25 12.24 3.32
N GLN A 448 -31.16 12.96 3.69
CA GLN A 448 -31.03 14.36 3.36
C GLN A 448 -30.50 14.53 1.94
N PRO A 449 -31.09 15.42 1.12
CA PRO A 449 -30.72 15.55 -0.27
C PRO A 449 -29.51 16.46 -0.48
N GLY A 450 -28.68 16.09 -1.45
CA GLY A 450 -27.69 16.92 -2.07
C GLY A 450 -27.83 16.85 -3.58
N VAL A 451 -27.53 17.93 -4.28
CA VAL A 451 -27.60 18.00 -5.74
C VAL A 451 -26.19 17.99 -6.30
N VAL A 452 -25.93 17.05 -7.19
CA VAL A 452 -24.68 16.94 -7.95
C VAL A 452 -24.95 17.45 -9.37
N SER A 453 -24.03 18.23 -9.92
CA SER A 453 -24.05 18.68 -11.31
C SER A 453 -22.63 18.94 -11.80
N GLY A 454 -22.45 18.92 -13.12
CA GLY A 454 -21.17 19.28 -13.74
C GLY A 454 -20.72 18.31 -14.80
N LYS A 455 -19.47 18.50 -15.19
CA LYS A 455 -18.81 17.75 -16.26
C LYS A 455 -17.42 17.32 -15.87
N LEU A 456 -16.98 16.22 -16.45
CA LEU A 456 -15.61 15.76 -16.46
C LEU A 456 -15.15 15.77 -17.92
N LEU A 457 -14.39 16.80 -18.30
CA LEU A 457 -13.82 16.86 -19.63
C LEU A 457 -12.64 15.89 -19.70
N GLU A 458 -12.60 15.12 -20.77
CA GLU A 458 -11.61 14.09 -20.96
C GLU A 458 -11.36 13.86 -22.45
N LYS A 459 -10.22 13.30 -22.77
CA LYS A 459 -9.93 12.80 -24.11
C LYS A 459 -9.23 11.45 -23.98
N GLY A 460 -9.96 10.38 -24.34
CA GLY A 460 -9.47 9.01 -24.22
C GLY A 460 -9.07 8.65 -22.77
N PHE A 461 -9.85 9.07 -21.78
CA PHE A 461 -9.58 8.90 -20.34
C PHE A 461 -8.23 9.42 -19.85
N SER A 462 -7.66 10.37 -20.59
CA SER A 462 -6.42 11.05 -20.24
C SER A 462 -6.64 12.54 -20.11
N ASN A 463 -5.78 13.21 -19.32
CA ASN A 463 -5.85 14.66 -19.06
C ASN A 463 -7.22 15.13 -18.56
N LEU A 464 -7.74 14.44 -17.53
CA LEU A 464 -9.04 14.74 -16.93
C LEU A 464 -9.11 16.17 -16.42
N VAL A 465 -10.17 16.91 -16.79
CA VAL A 465 -10.45 18.26 -16.28
C VAL A 465 -11.81 18.27 -15.60
N PHE A 466 -11.79 18.51 -14.30
CA PHE A 466 -12.98 18.49 -13.46
C PHE A 466 -13.70 19.83 -13.48
N ASP A 467 -15.02 19.82 -13.58
CA ASP A 467 -15.94 20.94 -13.29
C ASP A 467 -17.20 20.39 -12.66
N LEU A 468 -17.10 19.99 -11.40
CA LEU A 468 -18.18 19.37 -10.64
C LEU A 468 -18.61 20.28 -9.48
N GLU A 469 -19.91 20.29 -9.22
CA GLU A 469 -20.49 20.99 -8.10
C GLU A 469 -21.44 20.06 -7.31
N VAL A 470 -21.33 20.07 -5.99
CA VAL A 470 -22.25 19.41 -5.09
C VAL A 470 -22.80 20.44 -4.11
N ALA A 471 -24.13 20.62 -4.07
CA ALA A 471 -24.79 21.56 -3.19
C ALA A 471 -25.84 20.87 -2.32
N THR A 472 -25.87 21.22 -1.03
CA THR A 472 -26.87 20.72 -0.09
C THR A 472 -27.22 21.78 0.96
N ASN A 473 -28.44 21.70 1.47
CA ASN A 473 -28.87 22.55 2.60
C ASN A 473 -28.65 21.87 3.96
N LYS A 474 -28.68 20.55 4.01
CA LYS A 474 -28.44 19.80 5.24
C LYS A 474 -28.11 18.35 4.87
N MET A 475 -26.86 17.97 4.94
CA MET A 475 -26.42 16.61 4.64
C MET A 475 -25.24 16.22 5.53
N LEU A 476 -25.04 14.92 5.73
CA LEU A 476 -23.84 14.39 6.35
C LEU A 476 -22.66 14.60 5.39
N LEU A 477 -21.67 15.35 5.83
CA LEU A 477 -20.51 15.75 5.04
C LEU A 477 -19.22 15.00 5.45
N LEU A 478 -19.19 14.53 6.71
CA LEU A 478 -18.06 13.78 7.28
C LEU A 478 -18.58 12.74 8.26
N ASP A 479 -18.01 11.53 8.25
CA ASP A 479 -18.31 10.44 9.21
C ASP A 479 -17.04 9.56 9.41
N THR A 480 -15.94 10.22 9.84
CA THR A 480 -14.62 9.62 9.98
C THR A 480 -14.31 9.23 11.42
N LYS A 481 -13.38 8.30 11.59
CA LYS A 481 -12.80 7.86 12.87
C LYS A 481 -11.34 8.26 12.95
N ALA A 482 -10.73 8.13 14.11
CA ALA A 482 -9.31 8.39 14.33
C ALA A 482 -8.37 7.57 13.42
N THR A 483 -8.82 6.41 12.96
CA THR A 483 -8.08 5.56 12.00
C THR A 483 -8.12 6.08 10.57
N ASP A 484 -9.13 6.87 10.23
CA ASP A 484 -9.34 7.38 8.86
C ASP A 484 -8.61 8.71 8.66
N ASN A 485 -8.54 9.54 9.70
CA ASN A 485 -7.83 10.82 9.68
C ASN A 485 -7.25 11.12 11.06
N SER A 486 -5.93 11.33 11.12
CA SER A 486 -5.21 11.59 12.38
C SER A 486 -5.24 13.06 12.82
N ILE A 487 -5.62 13.99 11.95
CA ILE A 487 -5.61 15.44 12.22
C ILE A 487 -6.93 15.89 12.78
N PHE A 488 -8.02 15.40 12.20
CA PHE A 488 -9.38 15.62 12.68
C PHE A 488 -10.28 14.47 12.25
N TYR A 489 -11.24 14.13 13.07
CA TYR A 489 -12.24 13.11 12.74
C TYR A 489 -13.58 13.43 13.43
N GLY A 490 -14.61 12.69 13.08
CA GLY A 490 -15.93 12.86 13.69
C GLY A 490 -17.03 12.92 12.66
N LYS A 491 -18.09 13.60 13.03
CA LYS A 491 -19.31 13.71 12.24
C LYS A 491 -19.64 15.17 11.97
N ALA A 492 -19.76 15.54 10.69
CA ALA A 492 -20.20 16.87 10.30
C ALA A 492 -21.48 16.80 9.48
N ILE A 493 -22.50 17.53 9.90
CA ILE A 493 -23.77 17.71 9.17
C ILE A 493 -23.94 19.20 8.93
N GLY A 494 -24.33 19.58 7.72
CA GLY A 494 -24.52 21.00 7.46
C GLY A 494 -24.95 21.32 6.03
N LYS A 495 -25.08 22.60 5.80
CA LYS A 495 -25.21 23.21 4.46
C LYS A 495 -23.81 23.25 3.84
N ALA A 496 -23.71 22.87 2.57
CA ALA A 496 -22.42 22.90 1.90
C ALA A 496 -22.57 23.14 0.39
N THR A 497 -21.58 23.82 -0.18
CA THR A 497 -21.34 23.89 -1.60
C THR A 497 -19.89 23.49 -1.85
N LEU A 498 -19.71 22.36 -2.52
CA LEU A 498 -18.40 21.83 -2.90
C LEU A 498 -18.24 22.02 -4.41
N LYS A 499 -17.08 22.53 -4.82
CA LYS A 499 -16.70 22.65 -6.24
C LYS A 499 -15.35 21.97 -6.44
N LEU A 500 -15.30 21.07 -7.41
CA LEU A 500 -14.08 20.41 -7.84
C LEU A 500 -13.76 20.90 -9.24
N LYS A 501 -12.66 21.66 -9.40
CA LYS A 501 -12.31 22.33 -10.66
C LYS A 501 -10.84 22.19 -11.03
N GLY A 502 -10.57 22.05 -12.33
CA GLY A 502 -9.24 22.06 -12.91
C GLY A 502 -8.75 20.70 -13.38
N PRO A 503 -7.58 20.65 -14.00
CA PRO A 503 -6.99 19.40 -14.49
C PRO A 503 -6.54 18.51 -13.35
N GLU A 504 -6.46 17.20 -13.58
CA GLU A 504 -6.02 16.20 -12.57
C GLU A 504 -4.67 16.56 -11.97
N SER A 505 -3.75 17.10 -12.74
CA SER A 505 -2.42 17.53 -12.28
C SER A 505 -2.45 18.78 -11.39
N LYS A 506 -3.57 19.51 -11.31
CA LYS A 506 -3.76 20.71 -10.50
C LYS A 506 -5.24 20.92 -10.16
N CYS A 507 -5.86 19.93 -9.56
CA CYS A 507 -7.27 19.98 -9.22
C CYS A 507 -7.50 20.77 -7.92
N LEU A 508 -8.47 21.68 -7.91
CA LEU A 508 -8.87 22.49 -6.77
C LEU A 508 -10.24 22.05 -6.27
N LEU A 509 -10.29 21.59 -5.03
CA LEU A 509 -11.52 21.37 -4.29
C LEU A 509 -11.80 22.57 -3.40
N SER A 510 -12.82 23.33 -3.71
CA SER A 510 -13.30 24.45 -2.90
C SER A 510 -14.58 24.02 -2.17
N LEU A 511 -14.60 24.15 -0.87
CA LEU A 511 -15.75 23.86 -0.03
C LEU A 511 -16.13 25.08 0.78
N VAL A 512 -17.39 25.50 0.68
CA VAL A 512 -18.00 26.44 1.62
C VAL A 512 -19.06 25.68 2.41
N ALA A 513 -18.85 25.54 3.72
CA ALA A 513 -19.73 24.76 4.58
C ALA A 513 -20.14 25.54 5.83
N GLU A 514 -21.38 25.36 6.21
CA GLU A 514 -21.95 25.86 7.47
C GLU A 514 -22.49 24.66 8.27
N SER A 515 -21.91 24.42 9.42
CA SER A 515 -22.27 23.29 10.26
C SER A 515 -23.61 23.43 10.93
N ASN A 516 -24.26 22.31 11.25
CA ASN A 516 -25.55 22.24 11.92
C ASN A 516 -25.42 21.52 13.29
N ASP A 517 -26.50 21.52 14.05
CA ASP A 517 -26.64 21.07 15.44
C ASP A 517 -26.26 19.64 15.79
N SER A 518 -26.04 18.80 14.80
CA SER A 518 -25.65 17.40 15.02
C SER A 518 -24.19 17.11 14.68
N SER A 519 -23.37 18.16 14.58
CA SER A 519 -21.95 18.01 14.26
C SER A 519 -21.10 17.83 15.51
N HIS A 520 -20.16 16.89 15.47
CA HIS A 520 -19.20 16.62 16.54
C HIS A 520 -17.84 16.27 15.93
N ILE A 521 -16.87 17.12 16.17
CA ILE A 521 -15.52 17.03 15.60
C ILE A 521 -14.50 16.83 16.71
N TYR A 522 -13.59 15.91 16.51
CA TYR A 522 -12.46 15.64 17.39
C TYR A 522 -11.19 16.16 16.75
N ILE A 523 -10.40 16.89 17.50
CA ILE A 523 -9.10 17.43 17.07
C ILE A 523 -8.03 16.90 18.04
N PRO A 524 -7.31 15.83 17.69
CA PRO A 524 -6.22 15.32 18.50
C PRO A 524 -4.97 16.19 18.36
N ASN A 525 -4.31 16.45 19.48
CA ASN A 525 -3.07 17.22 19.56
C ASN A 525 -1.81 16.34 19.47
N SER A 526 -1.94 15.10 19.01
CA SER A 526 -0.83 14.15 18.96
C SER A 526 0.11 14.46 17.79
N VAL A 527 1.24 15.10 18.09
CA VAL A 527 2.38 15.27 17.16
C VAL A 527 3.04 13.93 16.77
N SER A 528 2.65 12.82 17.42
CA SER A 528 3.34 11.53 17.36
C SER A 528 2.86 10.57 16.25
N ARG A 529 2.03 11.00 15.28
CA ARG A 529 1.44 10.11 14.28
C ARG A 529 1.73 10.39 12.81
N GLU A 530 2.64 11.27 12.48
CA GLU A 530 3.20 11.24 11.11
C GLU A 530 4.25 10.13 11.01
N SER A 531 3.76 8.91 10.85
CA SER A 531 4.61 7.83 10.38
C SER A 531 4.75 7.98 8.88
N GLY A 532 5.85 8.55 8.45
CA GLY A 532 6.30 8.32 7.10
C GLY A 532 6.39 6.80 6.89
N THR A 533 5.77 6.28 5.85
CA THR A 533 6.01 4.91 5.40
C THR A 533 7.52 4.75 5.22
N ALA A 534 8.07 3.63 5.66
CA ALA A 534 9.48 3.33 5.46
C ALA A 534 9.71 2.96 3.99
N ASP A 535 9.58 3.92 3.09
CA ASP A 535 9.66 3.75 1.63
C ASP A 535 11.04 3.26 1.14
N PHE A 536 12.01 3.22 2.05
CA PHE A 536 13.36 2.72 1.76
C PHE A 536 13.54 1.22 2.02
N ILE A 537 12.55 0.51 2.60
CA ILE A 537 12.58 -0.93 2.75
C ILE A 537 11.83 -1.54 1.56
N VAL A 538 12.58 -2.00 0.60
CA VAL A 538 12.05 -2.73 -0.56
C VAL A 538 12.16 -4.22 -0.25
N PHE A 539 11.01 -4.88 -0.08
CA PHE A 539 10.97 -6.33 0.05
C PHE A 539 11.14 -6.95 -1.33
N ARG A 540 12.11 -7.84 -1.46
CA ARG A 540 12.33 -8.60 -2.70
C ARG A 540 12.16 -10.08 -2.42
N GLU A 541 11.36 -10.74 -3.23
CA GLU A 541 11.25 -12.20 -3.26
C GLU A 541 11.85 -12.68 -4.58
N TYR A 542 12.84 -13.56 -4.49
CA TYR A 542 13.63 -14.04 -5.64
C TYR A 542 14.21 -12.92 -6.54
N GLY A 543 14.56 -11.76 -5.93
CA GLY A 543 15.13 -10.63 -6.64
C GLY A 543 14.12 -9.64 -7.25
N THR A 544 12.83 -9.95 -7.22
CA THR A 544 11.74 -9.08 -7.71
C THR A 544 11.10 -8.32 -6.56
N GLU A 545 10.81 -7.04 -6.75
CA GLU A 545 10.17 -6.22 -5.74
C GLU A 545 8.72 -6.69 -5.52
N LEU A 546 8.39 -7.05 -4.26
CA LEU A 546 7.05 -7.52 -3.86
C LEU A 546 6.00 -6.41 -3.77
N VAL A 547 6.42 -5.17 -3.78
CA VAL A 547 5.51 -4.04 -3.82
C VAL A 547 5.48 -3.54 -5.25
N PRO A 548 4.39 -3.77 -6.00
CA PRO A 548 4.22 -3.05 -7.25
C PRO A 548 4.29 -1.56 -6.91
N GLU A 549 5.14 -0.81 -7.59
CA GLU A 549 5.02 0.65 -7.57
C GLU A 549 3.56 0.96 -7.87
N LYS A 550 2.82 1.42 -6.86
CA LYS A 550 1.51 2.01 -7.14
C LYS A 550 1.78 3.05 -8.21
N PRO A 551 1.16 2.97 -9.38
CA PRO A 551 1.35 3.99 -10.40
C PRO A 551 1.13 5.33 -9.68
N ARG A 552 2.13 6.21 -9.72
CA ARG A 552 2.04 7.51 -9.07
C ARG A 552 0.83 8.18 -9.68
N SER A 553 -0.24 8.30 -8.89
CA SER A 553 -1.44 9.00 -9.30
C SER A 553 -1.01 10.39 -9.75
N ASN A 554 -1.27 10.74 -11.01
CA ASN A 554 -1.04 12.09 -11.52
C ASN A 554 -2.05 13.10 -10.94
N PHE A 555 -2.94 12.61 -10.07
CA PHE A 555 -4.00 13.40 -9.45
C PHE A 555 -3.45 14.22 -8.28
N ASN A 556 -3.27 15.52 -8.52
CA ASN A 556 -2.79 16.48 -7.53
C ASN A 556 -3.96 17.34 -7.05
N LEU A 557 -4.44 17.06 -5.85
CA LEU A 557 -5.57 17.76 -5.24
C LEU A 557 -5.09 18.85 -4.28
N THR A 558 -5.56 20.08 -4.51
CA THR A 558 -5.50 21.17 -3.53
C THR A 558 -6.88 21.41 -2.96
N MET A 559 -6.99 21.47 -1.64
CA MET A 559 -8.24 21.73 -0.93
C MET A 559 -8.22 23.12 -0.31
N ASP A 560 -9.28 23.87 -0.50
CA ASP A 560 -9.54 25.20 0.10
C ASP A 560 -10.94 25.14 0.73
N LEU A 561 -11.00 25.03 2.07
CA LEU A 561 -12.22 24.80 2.81
C LEU A 561 -12.54 26.01 3.69
N ASP A 562 -13.65 26.66 3.44
CA ASP A 562 -14.22 27.73 4.27
C ASP A 562 -15.35 27.16 5.13
N ILE A 563 -15.09 26.96 6.41
CA ILE A 563 -16.03 26.33 7.34
C ILE A 563 -16.54 27.36 8.34
N THR A 564 -17.86 27.50 8.43
CA THR A 564 -18.52 28.25 9.47
C THR A 564 -19.14 27.30 10.49
N ALA A 565 -18.60 27.29 11.70
CA ALA A 565 -19.16 26.58 12.83
C ALA A 565 -20.20 27.45 13.52
N THR A 566 -21.40 26.92 13.73
CA THR A 566 -22.48 27.59 14.49
C THR A 566 -22.40 27.23 15.96
N ASN A 567 -23.16 27.93 16.81
CA ASN A 567 -23.20 27.74 18.29
C ASN A 567 -23.72 26.35 18.74
N GLN A 568 -23.90 25.42 17.84
CA GLN A 568 -24.44 24.09 18.10
C GLN A 568 -23.46 22.98 17.81
N VAL A 569 -22.26 23.32 17.36
CA VAL A 569 -21.21 22.34 17.01
C VAL A 569 -20.45 21.94 18.26
N ASN A 570 -20.31 20.63 18.47
CA ASN A 570 -19.42 20.09 19.48
C ASN A 570 -18.02 19.92 18.91
N ILE A 571 -17.02 20.45 19.58
CA ILE A 571 -15.61 20.21 19.26
C ILE A 571 -14.91 19.66 20.51
N ASP A 572 -14.32 18.47 20.38
CA ASP A 572 -13.50 17.87 21.41
C ASP A 572 -12.02 18.03 21.01
N VAL A 573 -11.31 18.86 21.74
CA VAL A 573 -9.86 19.03 21.55
C VAL A 573 -9.11 18.13 22.52
N ILE A 574 -8.48 17.11 22.00
CA ILE A 574 -7.77 16.11 22.80
C ILE A 574 -6.34 16.64 23.01
N LEU A 575 -6.05 17.11 24.22
CA LEU A 575 -4.74 17.65 24.58
C LEU A 575 -3.70 16.55 24.77
N ASP A 576 -4.13 15.43 25.35
CA ASP A 576 -3.29 14.26 25.59
C ASP A 576 -4.09 12.97 25.51
N ASP A 577 -3.81 12.12 24.52
CA ASP A 577 -4.48 10.84 24.28
C ASP A 577 -4.19 9.81 25.39
N VAL A 578 -3.03 9.92 26.07
CA VAL A 578 -2.58 8.96 27.07
C VAL A 578 -3.25 9.22 28.41
N THR A 579 -3.30 10.50 28.81
CA THR A 579 -3.94 10.91 30.06
C THR A 579 -5.44 11.10 29.90
N GLY A 580 -5.92 11.35 28.67
CA GLY A 580 -7.30 11.63 28.38
C GLY A 580 -7.76 13.03 28.76
N ASP A 581 -6.81 13.99 28.73
CA ASP A 581 -7.12 15.42 28.89
C ASP A 581 -7.82 15.94 27.64
N VAL A 582 -9.07 16.37 27.77
CA VAL A 582 -9.93 16.78 26.65
C VAL A 582 -10.68 18.05 26.99
N ILE A 583 -10.65 19.02 26.06
CA ILE A 583 -11.52 20.18 26.10
C ILE A 583 -12.75 19.88 25.23
N LYS A 584 -13.90 19.72 25.84
CA LYS A 584 -15.18 19.54 25.17
C LYS A 584 -15.88 20.89 25.10
N ALA A 585 -16.00 21.41 23.89
CA ALA A 585 -16.44 22.76 23.67
C ALA A 585 -17.61 22.83 22.70
N VAL A 586 -18.52 23.76 22.99
CA VAL A 586 -19.59 24.18 22.08
C VAL A 586 -19.45 25.68 21.86
N GLY A 587 -19.44 26.10 20.61
CA GLY A 587 -19.20 27.49 20.27
C GLY A 587 -19.37 27.76 18.78
N ASN A 588 -18.77 28.84 18.33
CA ASN A 588 -18.89 29.32 16.96
C ASN A 588 -17.56 29.86 16.42
N GLY A 589 -17.41 29.82 15.09
CA GLY A 589 -16.21 30.38 14.47
C GLY A 589 -16.18 30.19 12.96
N LYS A 590 -15.24 30.88 12.34
CA LYS A 590 -14.93 30.71 10.92
C LYS A 590 -13.50 30.20 10.78
N LEU A 591 -13.36 29.06 10.10
CA LEU A 591 -12.09 28.39 9.89
C LEU A 591 -11.85 28.25 8.41
N LYS A 592 -10.66 28.63 7.98
CA LYS A 592 -10.15 28.39 6.62
C LYS A 592 -9.07 27.32 6.68
N ILE A 593 -9.31 26.20 6.01
CA ILE A 593 -8.40 25.06 5.98
C ILE A 593 -7.87 24.90 4.55
N ARG A 594 -6.56 24.87 4.39
CA ARG A 594 -5.92 24.68 3.09
C ARG A 594 -4.84 23.61 3.17
N THR A 595 -4.85 22.71 2.17
CA THR A 595 -3.79 21.71 1.98
C THR A 595 -3.66 21.40 0.49
N GLY A 596 -2.47 21.02 0.06
CA GLY A 596 -2.20 20.67 -1.35
C GLY A 596 -1.12 19.61 -1.45
N TYR A 597 -0.87 19.14 -2.68
CA TYR A 597 0.09 18.06 -2.95
C TYR A 597 1.49 18.33 -2.38
N ASN A 598 1.98 19.60 -2.49
CA ASN A 598 3.26 20.04 -1.93
C ASN A 598 3.08 21.19 -0.92
N GLU A 599 1.86 21.43 -0.47
CA GLU A 599 1.56 22.46 0.51
C GLU A 599 1.22 21.79 1.85
N PRO A 600 1.85 22.18 2.96
CA PRO A 600 1.48 21.67 4.26
C PRO A 600 0.05 22.07 4.60
N LEU A 601 -0.63 21.23 5.39
CA LEU A 601 -1.94 21.59 5.92
C LEU A 601 -1.84 22.86 6.77
N THR A 602 -2.68 23.83 6.45
CA THR A 602 -2.81 25.07 7.22
C THR A 602 -4.25 25.27 7.66
N ILE A 603 -4.42 25.71 8.91
CA ILE A 603 -5.71 26.13 9.45
C ILE A 603 -5.57 27.59 9.88
N ARG A 604 -6.52 28.42 9.53
CA ARG A 604 -6.59 29.82 9.95
C ARG A 604 -7.99 30.16 10.40
N GLY A 605 -8.07 30.92 11.47
CA GLY A 605 -9.32 31.41 12.01
C GLY A 605 -9.48 31.15 13.49
N ARG A 606 -10.56 31.63 14.04
CA ARG A 606 -10.84 31.64 15.47
C ARG A 606 -12.15 30.92 15.75
N TYR A 607 -12.10 30.02 16.71
CA TYR A 607 -13.28 29.35 17.27
C TYR A 607 -13.50 29.88 18.69
N ASN A 608 -14.62 30.60 18.92
CA ASN A 608 -15.03 31.11 20.19
C ASN A 608 -15.84 30.05 20.92
N ILE A 609 -15.55 29.83 22.18
CA ILE A 609 -16.18 28.81 23.00
C ILE A 609 -17.20 29.46 23.92
N ASP A 610 -18.47 29.09 23.77
CA ASP A 610 -19.57 29.64 24.57
C ASP A 610 -19.78 28.85 25.88
N ARG A 611 -19.64 27.51 25.80
CA ARG A 611 -19.79 26.59 26.93
C ARG A 611 -19.05 25.28 26.69
N GLY A 612 -18.82 24.56 27.78
CA GLY A 612 -18.18 23.24 27.69
C GLY A 612 -17.53 22.84 29.00
N ASN A 613 -16.74 21.78 28.91
CA ASN A 613 -15.98 21.25 30.04
C ASN A 613 -14.53 20.98 29.60
N TYR A 614 -13.62 21.19 30.52
CA TYR A 614 -12.26 20.68 30.44
C TYR A 614 -12.16 19.45 31.36
N ASP A 615 -12.10 18.27 30.76
CA ASP A 615 -11.88 17.02 31.48
C ASP A 615 -10.41 16.94 31.87
N PHE A 616 -10.10 17.48 33.04
CA PHE A 616 -8.76 17.46 33.59
C PHE A 616 -8.47 16.11 34.25
N ASN A 617 -7.40 15.49 33.86
CA ASN A 617 -6.97 14.23 34.41
C ASN A 617 -5.71 14.40 35.27
N PHE A 618 -5.92 14.45 36.57
CA PHE A 618 -4.83 14.55 37.51
C PHE A 618 -4.13 13.20 37.71
N GLN A 619 -2.99 13.02 37.05
CA GLN A 619 -2.12 11.82 37.14
C GLN A 619 -2.78 10.47 36.85
N SER A 620 -3.76 10.43 36.00
CA SER A 620 -4.53 9.19 35.70
C SER A 620 -5.22 8.59 36.94
N ILE A 621 -5.24 9.28 38.07
CA ILE A 621 -5.84 8.84 39.32
C ILE A 621 -7.20 9.50 39.54
N VAL A 622 -7.29 10.79 39.30
CA VAL A 622 -8.51 11.59 39.54
C VAL A 622 -8.87 12.36 38.26
N LYS A 623 -9.98 11.95 37.64
CA LYS A 623 -10.55 12.67 36.51
C LYS A 623 -11.69 13.56 37.02
N LYS A 624 -11.56 14.86 36.83
CA LYS A 624 -12.57 15.85 37.24
C LYS A 624 -12.91 16.79 36.10
N PRO A 625 -14.19 17.02 35.80
CA PRO A 625 -14.63 18.02 34.82
C PRO A 625 -14.54 19.42 35.43
N PHE A 626 -13.83 20.31 34.76
CA PHE A 626 -13.86 21.75 35.02
C PHE A 626 -14.85 22.35 34.03
N VAL A 627 -15.81 23.07 34.51
CA VAL A 627 -16.80 23.78 33.66
C VAL A 627 -16.15 25.02 33.08
N LEU A 628 -16.18 25.19 31.77
CA LEU A 628 -15.63 26.39 31.12
C LEU A 628 -16.45 27.62 31.59
N MET A 629 -15.70 28.65 32.01
CA MET A 629 -16.32 29.86 32.56
C MET A 629 -17.01 30.63 31.43
N PRO A 630 -18.34 30.83 31.53
CA PRO A 630 -19.04 31.61 30.52
C PRO A 630 -18.57 33.07 30.53
N ASN A 631 -18.51 33.72 29.37
CA ASN A 631 -18.10 35.11 29.19
C ASN A 631 -16.62 35.42 29.57
N ALA A 632 -15.78 34.40 29.75
CA ALA A 632 -14.35 34.56 30.01
C ALA A 632 -13.55 34.85 28.73
N GLY A 633 -14.22 34.90 27.57
CA GLY A 633 -13.55 35.08 26.28
C GLY A 633 -12.73 33.85 25.85
N ASN A 634 -13.23 32.67 26.13
CA ASN A 634 -12.61 31.39 25.76
C ASN A 634 -12.54 31.24 24.25
N PHE A 635 -11.35 30.88 23.73
CA PHE A 635 -11.18 30.64 22.29
C PHE A 635 -10.00 29.74 21.98
N ILE A 636 -10.00 29.23 20.74
CA ILE A 636 -8.85 28.61 20.08
C ILE A 636 -8.66 29.31 18.74
N GLU A 637 -7.46 29.77 18.45
CA GLU A 637 -7.15 30.55 17.25
C GLU A 637 -5.97 29.94 16.49
N TRP A 638 -6.21 29.54 15.24
CA TRP A 638 -5.22 29.01 14.33
C TRP A 638 -4.68 30.11 13.43
N THR A 639 -3.36 30.21 13.33
CA THR A 639 -2.64 31.20 12.49
C THR A 639 -1.92 30.57 11.30
N GLY A 640 -1.97 29.25 11.17
CA GLY A 640 -1.36 28.48 10.07
C GLY A 640 -1.15 27.02 10.43
N ASP A 641 -0.17 26.71 11.24
CA ASP A 641 0.14 25.34 11.67
C ASP A 641 -0.98 24.78 12.56
N PRO A 642 -1.61 23.63 12.19
CA PRO A 642 -2.72 23.05 12.96
C PRO A 642 -2.40 22.77 14.43
N TYR A 643 -1.13 22.45 14.73
CA TYR A 643 -0.68 22.09 16.07
C TYR A 643 -0.26 23.28 16.93
N LYS A 644 -0.08 24.45 16.32
CA LYS A 644 0.35 25.69 17.00
C LYS A 644 -0.79 26.69 17.15
N ALA A 645 -2.01 26.21 17.38
CA ALA A 645 -3.12 27.10 17.68
C ALA A 645 -2.90 27.79 19.05
N ASP A 646 -3.18 29.08 19.12
CA ASP A 646 -3.20 29.79 20.38
C ASP A 646 -4.53 29.54 21.12
N LEU A 647 -4.42 29.21 22.40
CA LEU A 647 -5.61 28.94 23.20
C LEU A 647 -5.68 29.90 24.41
N GLN A 648 -6.90 30.30 24.71
CA GLN A 648 -7.25 31.01 25.93
C GLN A 648 -8.50 30.36 26.50
N ILE A 649 -8.35 29.62 27.60
CA ILE A 649 -9.43 28.88 28.23
C ILE A 649 -9.35 29.08 29.74
N ASP A 650 -10.47 29.50 30.33
CA ASP A 650 -10.67 29.56 31.75
C ASP A 650 -11.78 28.60 32.16
N ALA A 651 -11.43 27.63 33.02
CA ALA A 651 -12.36 26.59 33.47
C ALA A 651 -12.33 26.51 34.99
N GLN A 652 -13.49 26.28 35.59
CA GLN A 652 -13.63 26.23 37.05
C GLN A 652 -14.12 24.87 37.52
N TYR A 653 -13.52 24.41 38.62
CA TYR A 653 -13.99 23.27 39.40
C TYR A 653 -14.54 23.76 40.74
N LEU A 654 -15.70 23.25 41.15
CA LEU A 654 -16.32 23.58 42.42
C LEU A 654 -15.95 22.51 43.45
N ALA A 655 -15.17 22.90 44.46
CA ALA A 655 -14.96 22.12 45.68
C ALA A 655 -15.98 22.55 46.74
N GLU A 656 -16.87 21.63 47.09
CA GLU A 656 -17.96 21.95 48.02
C GLU A 656 -17.57 21.74 49.48
N ARG A 657 -18.13 22.59 50.39
CA ARG A 657 -17.99 22.46 51.84
C ARG A 657 -16.57 22.41 52.36
N VAL A 658 -15.68 23.15 51.74
CA VAL A 658 -14.25 23.18 52.10
C VAL A 658 -14.05 23.97 53.39
N SER A 659 -13.24 23.45 54.31
CA SER A 659 -12.81 24.15 55.51
C SER A 659 -11.58 25.01 55.23
N LEU A 660 -11.66 26.33 55.42
CA LEU A 660 -10.51 27.21 55.26
C LEU A 660 -9.49 27.10 56.37
N ASN A 661 -9.90 26.62 57.53
CA ASN A 661 -9.04 26.44 58.69
C ASN A 661 -7.83 25.55 58.38
N ASP A 662 -7.99 24.57 57.54
CA ASP A 662 -6.91 23.65 57.15
C ASP A 662 -5.78 24.37 56.43
N LEU A 663 -6.07 25.47 55.73
CA LEU A 663 -5.07 26.32 55.01
C LEU A 663 -4.43 27.38 55.91
N VAL A 664 -5.23 27.95 56.84
CA VAL A 664 -4.83 29.14 57.60
C VAL A 664 -4.68 28.92 59.11
N SER A 665 -4.70 27.68 59.59
CA SER A 665 -4.64 27.34 61.02
C SER A 665 -3.43 27.97 61.74
N SER A 666 -2.26 27.95 61.11
CA SER A 666 -1.00 28.50 61.64
C SER A 666 -0.84 30.02 61.44
N LEU A 667 -1.75 30.65 60.72
CA LEU A 667 -1.70 32.07 60.39
C LEU A 667 -2.58 32.87 61.35
N ASN A 668 -2.15 34.12 61.61
CA ASN A 668 -2.94 35.05 62.44
C ASN A 668 -4.04 35.71 61.58
N MET A 669 -5.09 34.94 61.29
CA MET A 669 -6.24 35.35 60.47
C MET A 669 -7.47 35.62 61.31
N SER A 670 -8.41 36.40 60.78
CA SER A 670 -9.68 36.70 61.42
C SER A 670 -10.50 35.42 61.71
N GLY A 671 -11.35 35.49 62.76
CA GLY A 671 -12.25 34.37 63.10
C GLY A 671 -13.23 34.05 61.98
N THR A 672 -13.59 35.00 61.15
CA THR A 672 -14.42 34.85 59.98
C THR A 672 -13.75 33.98 58.92
N VAL A 673 -12.45 34.17 58.69
CA VAL A 673 -11.64 33.39 57.76
C VAL A 673 -11.41 31.97 58.26
N LYS A 674 -11.00 31.80 59.56
CA LYS A 674 -10.81 30.49 60.17
C LYS A 674 -12.10 29.67 60.26
N GLY A 675 -13.22 30.31 60.48
CA GLY A 675 -14.55 29.70 60.61
C GLY A 675 -15.21 29.36 59.27
N TYR A 676 -14.68 29.81 58.15
CA TYR A 676 -15.29 29.58 56.85
C TYR A 676 -15.37 28.09 56.51
N ARG A 677 -16.57 27.65 56.20
CA ARG A 677 -16.86 26.37 55.58
C ARG A 677 -17.85 26.62 54.46
N GLY A 678 -17.39 26.47 53.24
CA GLY A 678 -18.20 26.78 52.06
C GLY A 678 -17.53 26.37 50.78
N ASP A 679 -18.10 26.83 49.71
CA ASP A 679 -17.64 26.46 48.36
C ASP A 679 -16.36 27.24 47.97
N VAL A 680 -15.48 26.55 47.30
CA VAL A 680 -14.20 27.06 46.79
C VAL A 680 -14.09 26.74 45.29
N TYR A 681 -13.81 27.75 44.51
CA TYR A 681 -13.54 27.55 43.08
C TYR A 681 -12.04 27.36 42.83
N VAL A 682 -11.74 26.31 42.11
CA VAL A 682 -10.41 26.09 41.48
C VAL A 682 -10.54 26.50 40.03
N ILE A 683 -9.86 27.52 39.61
CA ILE A 683 -9.86 28.03 38.24
C ILE A 683 -8.59 27.57 37.53
N ALA A 684 -8.74 26.78 36.46
CA ALA A 684 -7.67 26.40 35.56
C ALA A 684 -7.64 27.39 34.39
N MET A 685 -6.50 28.04 34.19
CA MET A 685 -6.26 28.98 33.09
C MET A 685 -5.26 28.35 32.12
N LEU A 686 -5.76 27.96 30.94
CA LEU A 686 -4.93 27.43 29.88
C LEU A 686 -4.59 28.50 28.87
N ARG A 687 -3.31 28.69 28.60
CA ARG A 687 -2.78 29.75 27.71
C ARG A 687 -1.71 29.18 26.80
N ASN A 688 -1.29 30.00 25.82
CA ASN A 688 -0.27 29.68 24.84
C ASN A 688 -0.68 28.62 23.81
N GLN A 689 0.28 27.92 23.21
CA GLN A 689 0.05 27.04 22.09
C GLN A 689 -0.62 25.72 22.50
N LEU A 690 -1.49 25.23 21.66
CA LEU A 690 -2.25 23.98 21.85
C LEU A 690 -1.35 22.75 22.10
N ASN A 691 -0.19 22.69 21.44
CA ASN A 691 0.77 21.61 21.59
C ASN A 691 1.59 21.65 22.88
N ALA A 692 1.62 22.82 23.55
CA ALA A 692 2.33 23.03 24.80
C ALA A 692 1.61 24.09 25.66
N PRO A 693 0.40 23.76 26.16
CA PRO A 693 -0.38 24.71 26.92
C PRO A 693 0.26 25.00 28.29
N ASP A 694 0.32 26.27 28.66
CA ASP A 694 0.66 26.72 30.01
C ASP A 694 -0.60 26.67 30.87
N ILE A 695 -0.62 25.75 31.85
CA ILE A 695 -1.76 25.61 32.77
C ILE A 695 -1.42 26.22 34.09
N ARG A 696 -2.12 27.29 34.44
CA ARG A 696 -2.01 27.96 35.74
C ARG A 696 -3.30 27.79 36.51
N PHE A 697 -3.18 27.69 37.81
CA PHE A 697 -4.33 27.61 38.68
C PHE A 697 -4.50 28.83 39.54
N LYS A 698 -5.75 29.13 39.84
CA LYS A 698 -6.16 30.16 40.75
C LYS A 698 -7.25 29.63 41.68
N ILE A 699 -7.25 30.04 42.93
CA ILE A 699 -8.28 29.72 43.89
C ILE A 699 -9.16 30.95 44.11
N ASP A 700 -10.45 30.80 43.97
CA ASP A 700 -11.42 31.89 44.18
C ASP A 700 -12.61 31.41 45.05
N PHE A 701 -13.38 32.32 45.52
CA PHE A 701 -14.55 32.08 46.40
C PHE A 701 -15.82 32.66 45.80
N PRO A 702 -16.99 32.16 46.18
CA PRO A 702 -18.26 32.69 45.67
C PRO A 702 -18.42 34.22 45.98
N GLN A 703 -19.09 34.91 45.05
CA GLN A 703 -19.42 36.32 45.27
C GLN A 703 -20.30 36.44 46.50
N GLY A 704 -19.96 37.37 47.40
CA GLY A 704 -20.68 37.51 48.67
C GLY A 704 -20.12 36.64 49.80
N SER A 705 -19.13 35.82 49.55
CA SER A 705 -18.42 35.13 50.61
C SER A 705 -17.73 36.12 51.55
N PRO A 706 -17.86 35.95 52.86
CA PRO A 706 -17.28 36.89 53.84
C PRO A 706 -15.77 36.92 53.80
N VAL A 707 -15.12 35.88 53.28
CA VAL A 707 -13.62 35.82 53.12
C VAL A 707 -13.10 36.67 51.96
N LYS A 708 -13.97 37.03 50.99
CA LYS A 708 -13.56 37.91 49.87
C LYS A 708 -13.34 39.38 50.31
N THR A 709 -13.95 39.77 51.41
CA THR A 709 -13.81 41.11 51.96
C THR A 709 -12.64 41.27 52.95
N ASP A 710 -11.97 40.14 53.31
CA ASP A 710 -10.86 40.14 54.24
C ASP A 710 -9.54 40.50 53.52
N ASN A 711 -8.96 41.65 53.85
CA ASN A 711 -7.78 42.14 53.17
C ASN A 711 -6.52 41.33 53.43
N GLU A 712 -6.37 40.77 54.62
CA GLU A 712 -5.23 39.94 55.00
C GLU A 712 -5.28 38.62 54.25
N PHE A 713 -6.45 38.04 54.16
CA PHE A 713 -6.67 36.81 53.43
C PHE A 713 -6.47 37.01 51.91
N ASN A 714 -6.93 38.11 51.34
CA ASN A 714 -6.70 38.43 49.93
C ASN A 714 -5.21 38.62 49.62
N ALA A 715 -4.48 39.28 50.54
CA ALA A 715 -3.01 39.42 50.39
C ALA A 715 -2.30 38.05 50.49
N PHE A 716 -2.79 37.13 51.32
CA PHE A 716 -2.29 35.78 51.41
C PHE A 716 -2.59 34.98 50.15
N LEU A 717 -3.81 35.01 49.60
CA LEU A 717 -4.18 34.34 48.36
C LEU A 717 -3.30 34.78 47.16
N LYS A 718 -3.03 36.10 47.04
CA LYS A 718 -2.13 36.61 46.01
C LYS A 718 -0.70 36.10 46.15
N ARG A 719 -0.21 35.90 47.37
CA ARG A 719 1.11 35.28 47.60
C ARG A 719 1.09 33.79 47.22
N LEU A 720 0.00 33.10 47.57
CA LEU A 720 -0.21 31.70 47.22
C LEU A 720 -0.29 31.51 45.69
N GLU A 721 -0.99 32.38 44.97
CA GLU A 721 -1.07 32.37 43.52
C GLU A 721 0.28 32.53 42.80
N ASN A 722 1.23 33.27 43.43
CA ASN A 722 2.55 33.47 42.90
C ASN A 722 3.51 32.28 43.19
N ASP A 723 3.18 31.44 44.14
CA ASP A 723 3.95 30.22 44.42
C ASP A 723 3.36 29.03 43.70
N GLN A 724 3.94 28.67 42.53
CA GLN A 724 3.49 27.61 41.64
C GLN A 724 3.44 26.24 42.36
N ASN A 725 4.34 25.95 43.24
CA ASN A 725 4.40 24.66 43.93
C ASN A 725 3.32 24.57 45.00
N GLU A 726 3.12 25.66 45.79
CA GLU A 726 2.11 25.65 46.84
C GLU A 726 0.72 25.68 46.27
N ILE A 727 0.45 26.44 45.22
CA ILE A 727 -0.88 26.46 44.61
C ILE A 727 -1.24 25.13 43.99
N LEU A 728 -0.30 24.43 43.32
CA LEU A 728 -0.52 23.08 42.78
C LEU A 728 -0.83 22.09 43.90
N LYS A 729 -0.16 22.18 45.04
CA LYS A 729 -0.45 21.33 46.20
C LYS A 729 -1.87 21.57 46.71
N GLN A 730 -2.26 22.83 46.92
CA GLN A 730 -3.60 23.16 47.39
C GLN A 730 -4.68 22.74 46.40
N VAL A 731 -4.48 22.96 45.11
CA VAL A 731 -5.37 22.49 44.02
C VAL A 731 -5.51 20.98 44.00
N ALA A 732 -4.41 20.25 44.16
CA ALA A 732 -4.46 18.79 44.22
C ALA A 732 -5.36 18.29 45.37
N PHE A 733 -5.26 18.89 46.52
CA PHE A 733 -6.09 18.54 47.68
C PHE A 733 -7.56 18.91 47.46
N LEU A 734 -7.84 20.09 46.93
CA LEU A 734 -9.20 20.54 46.62
C LEU A 734 -9.87 19.64 45.62
N ILE A 735 -9.17 19.23 44.55
CA ILE A 735 -9.72 18.36 43.50
C ILE A 735 -9.93 16.92 44.02
N ALA A 736 -8.97 16.37 44.77
CA ALA A 736 -9.02 14.98 45.22
C ALA A 736 -9.88 14.75 46.46
N LEU A 737 -9.81 15.69 47.43
CA LEU A 737 -10.35 15.51 48.77
C LEU A 737 -11.40 16.55 49.18
N ASN A 738 -11.67 17.54 48.35
CA ASN A 738 -12.48 18.71 48.72
C ASN A 738 -11.98 19.40 50.03
N SER A 739 -10.67 19.45 50.26
CA SER A 739 -10.06 20.05 51.42
C SER A 739 -8.77 20.75 51.04
N PHE A 740 -8.36 21.75 51.78
CA PHE A 740 -7.02 22.32 51.67
C PHE A 740 -5.97 21.40 52.28
N ALA A 741 -4.74 21.45 51.79
CA ALA A 741 -3.62 20.79 52.45
C ALA A 741 -3.34 21.50 53.78
N PRO A 742 -3.14 20.76 54.90
CA PRO A 742 -2.84 21.37 56.22
C PRO A 742 -1.55 22.18 56.15
N ALA A 743 -1.54 23.33 56.84
CA ALA A 743 -0.39 24.21 56.93
C ALA A 743 0.83 23.60 57.64
N ASP A 744 0.63 22.58 58.48
CA ASP A 744 1.62 21.98 59.38
C ASP A 744 2.10 20.59 59.00
N VAL A 745 2.13 20.24 57.74
CA VAL A 745 2.71 18.94 57.27
C VAL A 745 4.22 18.89 57.55
N ASN A 746 4.84 19.99 58.02
CA ASN A 746 6.28 20.09 58.24
C ASN A 746 6.70 19.79 59.67
N THR A 747 5.81 19.54 60.60
CA THR A 747 6.16 19.28 62.00
C THR A 747 5.46 18.03 62.55
N SER A 748 6.33 17.09 62.92
CA SER A 748 6.12 15.99 63.84
C SER A 748 5.35 14.73 63.37
N GLY A 749 6.09 13.68 63.11
CA GLY A 749 5.79 12.32 63.55
C GLY A 749 4.67 11.58 62.85
N ALA A 750 4.27 11.91 61.64
CA ALA A 750 3.19 11.18 60.98
C ALA A 750 3.68 10.44 59.71
N ASN A 751 3.46 9.17 59.76
CA ASN A 751 3.48 8.15 58.70
C ASN A 751 4.26 8.41 57.36
N PRO A 752 5.12 7.47 56.94
CA PRO A 752 5.99 7.58 55.78
C PRO A 752 5.24 7.65 54.44
N TYR A 753 3.94 7.53 54.42
CA TYR A 753 3.07 7.78 53.27
C TYR A 753 2.54 9.23 53.34
N SER A 754 3.37 10.18 53.68
CA SER A 754 2.97 11.57 53.76
C SER A 754 2.62 12.12 52.40
N ILE A 755 1.59 12.91 52.36
CA ILE A 755 1.02 13.62 51.20
C ILE A 755 2.07 14.52 50.52
N THR A 756 3.13 14.93 51.21
CA THR A 756 4.29 15.67 50.62
C THR A 756 5.07 14.81 49.61
N SER A 757 5.17 13.49 49.81
CA SER A 757 5.78 12.60 48.82
C SER A 757 4.85 12.41 47.57
N LEU A 758 3.54 12.48 47.80
CA LEU A 758 2.55 12.42 46.71
C LEU A 758 2.65 13.66 45.81
N VAL A 759 2.80 14.85 46.38
CA VAL A 759 2.92 16.13 45.63
C VAL A 759 4.28 16.25 44.94
N GLY A 760 5.36 15.86 45.61
CA GLY A 760 6.69 15.78 44.98
C GLY A 760 6.73 14.81 43.82
N ASN A 761 6.06 13.69 43.95
CA ASN A 761 5.89 12.72 42.85
C ASN A 761 5.06 13.29 41.70
N THR A 762 4.11 14.17 41.99
CA THR A 762 3.24 14.79 40.96
C THR A 762 4.05 15.70 40.03
N ILE A 763 4.89 16.55 40.59
CA ILE A 763 5.75 17.45 39.82
C ILE A 763 6.77 16.67 39.03
N SER A 764 7.38 15.64 39.64
CA SER A 764 8.29 14.72 38.99
C SER A 764 7.68 14.01 37.80
N GLN A 765 6.42 13.57 37.91
CA GLN A 765 5.73 12.88 36.84
C GLN A 765 5.29 13.82 35.70
N ALA A 766 4.98 15.07 35.98
CA ALA A 766 4.68 16.08 34.94
C ALA A 766 5.94 16.40 34.12
N VAL A 767 7.10 16.58 34.75
CA VAL A 767 8.39 16.74 34.06
C VAL A 767 8.76 15.48 33.27
N THR A 768 8.54 14.32 33.83
CA THR A 768 8.80 13.02 33.20
C THR A 768 7.96 12.82 31.95
N ARG A 769 6.73 13.32 31.91
CA ARG A 769 5.84 13.25 30.74
C ARG A 769 6.42 13.99 29.55
N GLU A 770 6.90 15.20 29.75
CA GLU A 770 7.52 16.00 28.68
C GLU A 770 8.84 15.37 28.21
N VAL A 771 9.63 14.86 29.12
CA VAL A 771 10.87 14.13 28.78
C VAL A 771 10.56 12.86 27.99
N ASN A 772 9.54 12.08 28.38
CA ASN A 772 9.11 10.88 27.65
C ASN A 772 8.63 11.19 26.24
N LYS A 773 7.92 12.29 26.06
CA LYS A 773 7.47 12.75 24.75
C LYS A 773 8.65 13.10 23.83
N ILE A 774 9.61 13.86 24.35
CA ILE A 774 10.84 14.23 23.62
C ILE A 774 11.65 12.96 23.29
N LEU A 775 11.80 12.04 24.24
CA LEU A 775 12.58 10.83 24.11
C LEU A 775 11.93 9.82 23.14
N SER A 776 10.60 9.68 23.19
CA SER A 776 9.84 8.86 22.24
C SER A 776 9.93 9.40 20.83
N ASN A 777 9.83 10.71 20.66
CA ASN A 777 10.02 11.38 19.38
C ASN A 777 11.44 11.22 18.85
N PHE A 778 12.46 11.32 19.71
CA PHE A 778 13.86 11.09 19.37
C PHE A 778 14.09 9.64 18.90
N LEU A 779 13.62 8.64 19.66
CA LEU A 779 13.73 7.24 19.30
C LEU A 779 13.04 6.95 17.98
N TYR A 780 11.85 7.48 17.78
CA TYR A 780 11.15 7.35 16.51
C TYR A 780 11.93 7.97 15.35
N SER A 781 12.55 9.14 15.56
CA SER A 781 13.37 9.80 14.53
C SER A 781 14.62 9.00 14.16
N VAL A 782 15.20 8.27 15.12
CA VAL A 782 16.44 7.48 14.93
C VAL A 782 16.15 6.08 14.41
N PHE A 783 15.18 5.37 15.00
CA PHE A 783 14.91 3.96 14.69
C PHE A 783 13.74 3.75 13.73
N LYS A 784 12.89 4.77 13.52
CA LYS A 784 11.69 4.73 12.64
C LYS A 784 10.75 3.53 12.87
N ASP A 785 10.82 2.94 14.06
CA ASP A 785 10.04 1.77 14.44
C ASP A 785 8.97 2.16 15.47
N LYS A 786 7.69 2.01 15.11
CA LYS A 786 6.54 2.28 15.98
C LYS A 786 6.33 1.26 17.10
N SER A 787 6.90 0.09 16.95
CA SER A 787 6.80 -1.00 17.92
C SER A 787 7.72 -0.79 19.12
N LEU A 788 8.66 0.16 19.02
CA LEU A 788 9.59 0.50 20.09
C LEU A 788 9.07 1.67 20.91
N ARG A 789 8.89 1.47 22.20
CA ARG A 789 8.46 2.50 23.16
C ARG A 789 9.47 2.59 24.29
N LEU A 790 9.84 3.81 24.65
CA LEU A 790 10.65 4.06 25.81
C LEU A 790 9.85 4.93 26.78
N ASP A 791 9.63 4.40 27.96
CA ASP A 791 8.96 5.09 29.05
C ASP A 791 9.99 5.37 30.16
N MET A 792 9.99 6.59 30.64
CA MET A 792 10.78 6.99 31.78
C MET A 792 9.85 7.49 32.89
N GLY A 793 9.96 6.92 34.06
CA GLY A 793 9.27 7.36 35.26
C GLY A 793 10.27 8.00 36.23
N SER A 794 9.87 9.00 36.98
CA SER A 794 10.66 9.48 38.10
C SER A 794 9.80 9.71 39.33
N SER A 795 10.34 9.43 40.49
CA SER A 795 9.69 9.70 41.76
C SER A 795 10.72 10.25 42.77
N LEU A 796 10.32 11.35 43.41
CA LEU A 796 11.13 11.96 44.47
C LEU A 796 10.63 11.47 45.84
N TYR A 797 11.51 11.07 46.72
CA TYR A 797 11.15 10.68 48.07
C TYR A 797 12.26 11.04 49.08
N SER A 798 11.91 11.00 50.35
CA SER A 798 12.88 11.29 51.42
C SER A 798 13.52 10.01 51.96
N SER A 799 14.82 9.99 52.16
CA SER A 799 15.54 8.87 52.78
C SER A 799 15.09 8.60 54.21
N SER A 800 14.57 9.62 54.92
CA SER A 800 14.00 9.46 56.28
C SER A 800 12.77 8.56 56.32
N SER A 801 12.08 8.37 55.20
CA SER A 801 10.92 7.47 55.07
C SER A 801 11.31 5.97 55.04
N LEU A 802 12.59 5.65 54.88
CA LEU A 802 13.13 4.28 54.82
C LEU A 802 13.79 3.84 56.16
N ALA A 803 13.82 4.71 57.17
CA ALA A 803 14.41 4.36 58.46
C ALA A 803 13.46 3.48 59.30
N SER A 804 13.97 2.37 59.84
CA SER A 804 13.22 1.43 60.67
C SER A 804 12.70 2.10 61.95
N PRO A 805 11.55 1.68 62.50
CA PRO A 805 11.06 2.19 63.80
C PRO A 805 11.91 1.61 64.92
N GLY A 806 12.85 2.32 65.43
CA GLY A 806 13.63 1.87 66.60
C GLY A 806 14.95 2.54 66.90
N GLY A 807 15.32 3.65 66.30
CA GLY A 807 16.58 4.32 66.61
C GLY A 807 16.42 5.81 66.65
N GLY A 808 16.43 6.42 67.85
CA GLY A 808 16.37 7.85 68.02
C GLY A 808 17.56 8.56 67.36
N ALA A 809 17.32 9.29 66.36
CA ALA A 809 18.17 10.33 65.83
C ALA A 809 17.29 11.50 65.41
N VAL A 810 17.59 12.67 65.90
CA VAL A 810 16.92 13.91 65.61
C VAL A 810 16.96 14.13 64.11
N ALA A 811 15.81 14.01 63.49
CA ALA A 811 15.66 14.28 62.04
C ALA A 811 15.49 15.77 61.84
N ASP A 812 16.54 16.38 61.37
CA ASP A 812 16.46 17.66 60.72
C ASP A 812 16.19 17.42 59.23
N ASN A 813 15.13 17.99 58.76
CA ASN A 813 14.76 18.22 57.35
C ASN A 813 14.01 17.13 56.54
N ASN A 814 12.78 17.42 56.35
CA ASN A 814 11.89 16.93 55.23
C ASN A 814 12.39 17.32 53.85
N ARG A 815 13.66 17.09 53.55
CA ARG A 815 14.18 17.31 52.18
C ARG A 815 14.01 16.04 51.41
N LEU A 816 13.42 16.20 50.19
CA LEU A 816 13.39 15.17 49.17
C LEU A 816 14.82 14.96 48.68
N ASP A 817 15.52 13.99 49.21
CA ASP A 817 16.93 13.72 48.96
C ASP A 817 17.24 12.53 48.08
N ARG A 818 16.18 11.82 47.64
CA ARG A 818 16.31 10.69 46.71
C ARG A 818 15.35 10.79 45.54
N THR A 819 15.82 10.40 44.34
CA THR A 819 14.98 10.20 43.18
C THR A 819 15.14 8.78 42.67
N ARG A 820 14.00 8.15 42.39
CA ARG A 820 13.97 6.91 41.63
C ARG A 820 13.64 7.25 40.20
N VAL A 821 14.49 6.80 39.28
CA VAL A 821 14.26 6.90 37.85
C VAL A 821 13.97 5.51 37.31
N ASP A 822 12.78 5.31 36.76
CA ASP A 822 12.35 4.07 36.11
C ASP A 822 12.53 4.24 34.60
N LEU A 823 13.39 3.42 34.00
CA LEU A 823 13.58 3.37 32.55
C LEU A 823 12.99 2.06 32.02
N ARG A 824 12.11 2.12 31.05
CA ARG A 824 11.45 0.96 30.45
C ARG A 824 11.47 1.06 28.94
N LEU A 825 12.05 0.07 28.30
CA LEU A 825 12.04 -0.10 26.85
C LEU A 825 11.07 -1.23 26.51
N ALA A 826 10.01 -0.93 25.81
CA ALA A 826 9.03 -1.91 25.36
C ALA A 826 9.08 -2.07 23.83
N TYR A 827 9.10 -3.31 23.40
CA TYR A 827 9.03 -3.66 21.98
C TYR A 827 7.86 -4.60 21.73
N ALA A 828 7.03 -4.27 20.72
CA ALA A 828 5.85 -5.04 20.39
C ALA A 828 6.07 -5.86 19.11
N PHE A 829 5.84 -7.16 19.18
CA PHE A 829 5.98 -8.13 18.09
C PHE A 829 4.61 -8.61 17.59
N ASN A 830 4.56 -9.11 16.37
CA ASN A 830 3.41 -9.81 15.81
C ASN A 830 2.09 -9.00 15.93
N ASN A 831 2.07 -7.80 15.35
CA ASN A 831 0.92 -6.87 15.42
C ASN A 831 0.48 -6.56 16.85
N ASP A 832 1.43 -6.29 17.74
CA ASP A 832 1.23 -6.00 19.16
C ASP A 832 0.62 -7.17 19.98
N ASN A 833 0.70 -8.39 19.50
CA ASN A 833 0.22 -9.55 20.25
C ASN A 833 1.23 -10.04 21.30
N ILE A 834 2.51 -9.69 21.13
CA ILE A 834 3.56 -9.99 22.10
C ILE A 834 4.29 -8.70 22.41
N ILE A 835 4.33 -8.29 23.66
CA ILE A 835 5.01 -7.08 24.13
C ILE A 835 6.10 -7.50 25.10
N VAL A 836 7.34 -7.18 24.78
CA VAL A 836 8.50 -7.40 25.65
C VAL A 836 8.94 -6.07 26.23
N THR A 837 8.93 -5.95 27.54
CA THR A 837 9.36 -4.76 28.24
C THR A 837 10.59 -5.10 29.09
N VAL A 838 11.69 -4.41 28.81
CA VAL A 838 12.91 -4.46 29.60
C VAL A 838 13.06 -3.14 30.32
N GLY A 839 13.20 -3.16 31.61
CA GLY A 839 13.29 -1.96 32.42
C GLY A 839 14.34 -2.04 33.50
N SER A 840 14.59 -0.89 34.11
CA SER A 840 15.45 -0.80 35.30
C SER A 840 14.99 0.38 36.15
N ASP A 841 14.89 0.13 37.45
CA ASP A 841 14.69 1.17 38.44
C ASP A 841 16.06 1.60 38.96
N ILE A 842 16.41 2.86 38.84
CA ILE A 842 17.65 3.42 39.32
C ILE A 842 17.34 4.40 40.46
N ASP A 843 17.88 4.12 41.63
CA ASP A 843 17.73 4.99 42.81
C ASP A 843 18.96 5.86 42.98
N ILE A 844 18.79 7.19 42.90
CA ILE A 844 19.85 8.19 42.93
C ILE A 844 19.71 9.05 44.18
N ASN A 845 20.79 9.19 44.94
CA ASN A 845 20.85 10.10 46.07
C ASN A 845 21.21 11.52 45.60
N LEU A 846 20.35 12.50 45.90
CA LEU A 846 20.51 13.91 45.54
C LEU A 846 21.11 14.75 46.69
N GLY A 847 21.29 14.15 47.88
CA GLY A 847 21.78 14.84 49.09
C GLY A 847 23.32 14.93 49.18
N SER A 848 23.86 16.08 49.54
CA SER A 848 25.28 16.35 49.68
C SER A 848 25.87 15.98 51.07
N SER A 849 25.21 15.17 51.88
CA SER A 849 25.66 14.85 53.26
C SER A 849 26.60 13.64 53.29
N ALA A 850 27.86 13.91 53.61
CA ALA A 850 28.98 12.96 53.60
C ALA A 850 29.03 12.03 54.83
N SER A 851 27.97 11.38 55.23
CA SER A 851 28.00 10.46 56.37
C SER A 851 26.98 9.35 56.36
N VAL A 852 26.94 8.55 55.31
CA VAL A 852 26.46 7.15 55.39
C VAL A 852 27.10 6.33 54.26
N GLN A 853 27.86 5.33 54.62
CA GLN A 853 28.45 4.31 53.75
C GLN A 853 27.35 3.41 53.15
N SER A 854 26.75 3.83 52.02
CA SER A 854 25.99 2.92 51.16
C SER A 854 26.07 3.41 49.72
N SER A 855 26.30 2.48 48.80
CA SER A 855 26.49 2.70 47.40
C SER A 855 25.49 3.71 46.83
N ASN A 856 26.01 4.76 46.20
CA ASN A 856 25.25 5.93 45.75
C ASN A 856 24.17 5.65 44.68
N THR A 857 24.16 4.47 44.08
CA THR A 857 23.22 4.13 43.01
C THR A 857 22.89 2.63 43.06
N GLN A 858 21.60 2.31 43.12
CA GLN A 858 21.14 0.92 43.05
C GLN A 858 20.41 0.68 41.73
N TRP A 859 20.85 -0.35 41.01
CA TRP A 859 20.25 -0.77 39.75
C TRP A 859 19.41 -2.02 39.95
N LEU A 860 18.12 -1.96 39.55
CA LEU A 860 17.11 -3.01 39.71
C LEU A 860 16.52 -3.40 38.36
N PRO A 861 17.09 -4.37 37.63
CA PRO A 861 16.58 -4.78 36.32
C PRO A 861 15.23 -5.49 36.40
N ASN A 862 14.36 -5.23 35.45
CA ASN A 862 13.02 -5.77 35.29
C ASN A 862 12.78 -6.28 33.88
N LEU A 863 12.19 -7.46 33.73
CA LEU A 863 11.76 -8.04 32.46
C LEU A 863 10.27 -8.39 32.54
N ASN A 864 9.50 -7.99 31.55
CA ASN A 864 8.08 -8.29 31.44
C ASN A 864 7.76 -8.71 29.99
N ILE A 865 7.10 -9.86 29.83
CA ILE A 865 6.65 -10.36 28.53
C ILE A 865 5.14 -10.55 28.61
N GLU A 866 4.41 -9.82 27.79
CA GLU A 866 2.96 -9.87 27.71
C GLU A 866 2.51 -10.54 26.42
N PHE A 867 1.65 -11.55 26.52
CA PHE A 867 0.98 -12.19 25.41
C PHE A 867 -0.48 -11.77 25.41
N VAL A 868 -0.94 -11.12 24.33
CA VAL A 868 -2.34 -10.74 24.16
C VAL A 868 -3.10 -11.96 23.63
N LEU A 869 -3.96 -12.55 24.47
CA LEU A 869 -4.67 -13.81 24.18
C LEU A 869 -6.03 -13.60 23.49
N SER A 870 -6.62 -12.41 23.57
CA SER A 870 -7.92 -12.11 23.00
C SER A 870 -7.85 -11.04 21.91
N LYS A 871 -8.71 -11.13 20.88
CA LYS A 871 -8.79 -10.16 19.78
C LYS A 871 -9.17 -8.74 20.26
N ASP A 872 -9.94 -8.62 21.32
CA ASP A 872 -10.31 -7.35 21.96
C ASP A 872 -9.26 -6.84 22.97
N ARG A 873 -8.08 -7.50 23.03
CA ARG A 873 -6.92 -7.16 23.87
C ARG A 873 -7.18 -7.10 25.38
N LYS A 874 -8.29 -7.66 25.83
CA LYS A 874 -8.70 -7.62 27.24
C LYS A 874 -8.06 -8.71 28.07
N LEU A 875 -7.75 -9.86 27.49
CA LEU A 875 -7.12 -11.00 28.17
C LEU A 875 -5.64 -11.07 27.80
N ARG A 876 -4.77 -11.05 28.81
CA ARG A 876 -3.32 -11.10 28.66
C ARG A 876 -2.68 -12.10 29.59
N LEU A 877 -1.66 -12.80 29.12
CA LEU A 877 -0.74 -13.59 29.92
C LEU A 877 0.54 -12.80 30.09
N ILE A 878 0.98 -12.62 31.32
CA ILE A 878 2.15 -11.80 31.65
C ILE A 878 3.17 -12.68 32.35
N ILE A 879 4.36 -12.79 31.78
CA ILE A 879 5.51 -13.44 32.40
C ILE A 879 6.45 -12.34 32.86
N PHE A 880 6.81 -12.35 34.16
CA PHE A 880 7.64 -11.29 34.70
C PHE A 880 8.80 -11.80 35.58
N ASN A 881 9.87 -11.04 35.54
CA ASN A 881 11.01 -11.13 36.45
C ASN A 881 11.36 -9.72 36.92
N LYS A 882 11.07 -9.40 38.17
CA LYS A 882 11.24 -8.08 38.77
C LYS A 882 12.09 -8.12 39.99
N TYR A 883 13.02 -7.19 40.09
CA TYR A 883 13.75 -6.89 41.32
C TYR A 883 13.01 -5.79 42.08
N THR A 884 12.73 -6.04 43.34
CA THR A 884 12.12 -5.06 44.26
C THR A 884 12.99 -4.89 45.47
N LEU A 885 13.03 -3.65 45.98
CA LEU A 885 13.68 -3.35 47.27
C LEU A 885 12.63 -3.56 48.37
N ASP A 886 12.88 -4.52 49.26
CA ASP A 886 12.07 -4.76 50.47
C ASP A 886 12.73 -4.09 51.65
N VAL A 887 11.96 -3.27 52.39
CA VAL A 887 12.48 -2.48 53.50
C VAL A 887 13.07 -3.34 54.61
N SER A 888 12.57 -4.56 54.78
CA SER A 888 12.99 -5.48 55.83
C SER A 888 14.07 -6.48 55.40
N PHE A 889 14.12 -6.82 54.11
CA PHE A 889 14.92 -7.93 53.58
C PHE A 889 15.89 -7.55 52.45
N GLY A 890 15.97 -6.26 52.11
CA GLY A 890 16.83 -5.79 51.05
C GLY A 890 16.34 -6.16 49.65
N ARG A 891 17.28 -6.40 48.75
CA ARG A 891 16.98 -6.67 47.31
C ARG A 891 16.35 -8.05 47.11
N ARG A 892 15.14 -8.14 46.59
CA ARG A 892 14.45 -9.40 46.28
C ARG A 892 14.12 -9.52 44.80
N ASN A 893 14.31 -10.70 44.26
CA ASN A 893 13.85 -11.06 42.93
C ASN A 893 12.47 -11.74 43.04
N ARG A 894 11.51 -11.25 42.25
CA ARG A 894 10.18 -11.84 42.07
C ARG A 894 9.99 -12.23 40.63
N GLN A 895 9.73 -13.52 40.39
CA GLN A 895 9.41 -14.03 39.06
C GLN A 895 8.09 -14.79 39.11
N GLY A 896 7.33 -14.73 38.06
CA GLY A 896 6.04 -15.40 38.00
C GLY A 896 5.31 -15.23 36.69
N ILE A 897 4.16 -15.91 36.64
CA ILE A 897 3.22 -15.84 35.52
C ILE A 897 1.91 -15.32 36.08
N SER A 898 1.31 -14.38 35.38
CA SER A 898 0.04 -13.73 35.74
C SER A 898 -0.90 -13.72 34.56
N ILE A 899 -2.18 -13.96 34.79
CA ILE A 899 -3.25 -13.74 33.79
C ILE A 899 -3.97 -12.45 34.18
N SER A 900 -4.05 -11.52 33.25
CA SER A 900 -4.74 -10.24 33.44
C SER A 900 -5.93 -10.16 32.49
N TYR A 901 -7.10 -9.89 33.05
CA TYR A 901 -8.31 -9.57 32.30
C TYR A 901 -8.77 -8.18 32.66
N ARG A 902 -8.90 -7.31 31.66
CA ARG A 902 -9.33 -5.93 31.83
C ARG A 902 -10.67 -5.74 31.14
N ARG A 903 -11.64 -5.20 31.86
CA ARG A 903 -12.94 -4.78 31.32
C ARG A 903 -13.22 -3.38 31.80
N ASP A 904 -13.44 -2.49 30.85
CA ASP A 904 -13.89 -1.14 31.13
C ASP A 904 -15.42 -1.13 31.11
N PHE A 905 -16.05 -0.50 32.09
CA PHE A 905 -17.51 -0.38 32.20
C PHE A 905 -17.86 1.01 32.76
N ASP A 906 -18.89 1.59 32.18
CA ASP A 906 -19.37 2.93 32.61
C ASP A 906 -20.28 2.84 33.86
N LYS A 907 -20.85 1.67 34.15
CA LYS A 907 -21.71 1.42 35.30
C LYS A 907 -21.34 0.10 35.98
N LEU A 908 -21.33 0.09 37.31
CA LEU A 908 -21.01 -1.09 38.12
C LEU A 908 -22.08 -2.21 38.01
N ILE A 909 -23.30 -1.85 37.65
CA ILE A 909 -24.41 -2.77 37.46
C ILE A 909 -24.94 -2.60 36.04
N ALA A 910 -24.87 -3.69 35.26
CA ALA A 910 -25.45 -3.70 33.92
C ALA A 910 -26.97 -3.63 33.98
N ASP A 911 -27.57 -2.71 33.25
CA ASP A 911 -29.04 -2.72 33.06
C ASP A 911 -29.40 -4.09 32.41
N LYS A 912 -30.37 -4.79 32.95
CA LYS A 912 -30.89 -6.02 32.34
C LYS A 912 -31.28 -5.74 30.91
N PRO A 913 -30.92 -6.55 29.92
CA PRO A 913 -31.38 -6.36 28.56
C PRO A 913 -32.94 -6.43 28.62
N ARG A 914 -33.62 -5.39 28.10
CA ARG A 914 -35.02 -5.48 27.82
C ARG A 914 -35.22 -6.58 26.79
N GLU A 915 -35.93 -7.65 27.17
CA GLU A 915 -36.45 -8.62 26.20
C GLU A 915 -37.29 -7.86 25.18
N ILE A 916 -36.81 -7.77 23.97
CA ILE A 916 -37.62 -7.34 22.82
C ILE A 916 -38.57 -8.49 22.58
N GLN A 917 -39.82 -8.37 23.07
CA GLN A 917 -40.90 -9.21 22.63
C GLN A 917 -41.12 -8.95 21.13
N LEU A 918 -40.70 -9.91 20.32
CA LEU A 918 -41.06 -9.94 18.91
C LEU A 918 -42.58 -10.11 18.85
N PRO A 919 -43.31 -9.31 18.07
CA PRO A 919 -44.73 -9.54 17.86
C PRO A 919 -44.94 -10.93 17.24
N LEU A 920 -45.82 -11.73 17.85
CA LEU A 920 -46.28 -12.99 17.30
C LEU A 920 -46.83 -12.75 15.88
N PRO A 921 -46.57 -13.64 14.92
CA PRO A 921 -47.18 -13.55 13.60
C PRO A 921 -48.69 -13.69 13.75
N ALA A 922 -49.43 -12.79 13.15
CA ALA A 922 -50.89 -12.83 13.08
C ALA A 922 -51.30 -14.16 12.44
N GLU A 923 -52.13 -14.93 13.16
CA GLU A 923 -52.85 -16.07 12.61
C GLU A 923 -53.66 -15.61 11.39
N SER A 924 -53.36 -16.18 10.23
CA SER A 924 -54.22 -16.08 9.06
C SER A 924 -55.49 -16.87 9.30
N ASP A 925 -56.60 -16.21 9.54
CA ASP A 925 -57.93 -16.79 9.35
C ASP A 925 -58.13 -17.07 7.83
N LYS A 926 -58.28 -18.36 7.54
CA LYS A 926 -58.89 -19.07 6.38
C LYS A 926 -58.73 -18.51 4.98
#